data_fe84a0406e4e87e98817fb5a69e7c61d
#
_entry.id   fe84a0406e4e87e98817fb5a69e7c61d
#
_cell.length_a   1.000
_cell.length_b   1.000
_cell.length_c   1.000
_cell.angle_alpha   90.00
_cell.angle_beta   90.00
_cell.angle_gamma   90.00
#
_symmetry.space_group_name_H-M   'P 1'
#
loop_
_entity.id
_entity.type
_entity.pdbx_description
1 polymer ?
#
loop_
_entity_poly.entity_id
_entity_poly.type
_entity_poly.pdbx_seq_one_letter_code
_entity_poly.pdbx_strand_id
1 'polypeptide(L)'
;MNRISIRIFSILFILASNAALAQSNGDAVSSKKSTPASASALTIDACFSPKNYPKNAKLYGWITKTDYAEVVDGVLYAVNASTLAKTQIIKVDSFVKITKTAIKSLTGEDVNLFGIPQIKWTGDYQGWFEVGRFVMAVDFKKPVTDNLMFGPVQVKYSINGQSEEAQATEYSPDAELIAVIKKDNLYITGRKTSASKNLANSGSGEIQITKDGGNGIVYGQSVHRNEFGISKGLFWSGDNDKLAFYRMDERRVTDYPLFGIQSRPAKANSIKYPMAGDSSHTVTLGIYHLMSDRLVYLNTQGTYDHYLTNITWTPDCKFVYISWVNREQNKMELRKYDAVSGGLVSVDYQMSHPKFVEPENGPLFIPGSNTDFLLQSESDGWNHLYLFKFANKRPIIKQITKGNWEVTDVLGFTKDGKYLLFENTMASPLERHVHALDWKESKVTATGMSAKIIDLTPSNGTNKCSFNAENGLMINTLSNYQTPRKIYLIDVTNQIGNSLTQNGPTKTKLPYTETAIPAGATITIGEGVNHKIIFESPNPIASLGLGKMEINKRMVNGFDQYSRIFYPSNFDPNKKYPVVVYVYGGPHAQMITNSWLGGGNLWMHYMAENGYIVYTQDNRGSSHRGLAFENAVHRQLGTAEMADQLDGLAWLKSQKWCDSTRVGIHGWSFGGFMTTSLMTRTPGKYKVGVAGGPVIDWSYYEIMYTERYMDRPDENPEGYKANNLLGYADKLQGRLLMIHGADDDVVVWQHSLLFVDKAVKAKNAQLDYFVYPGHKHNVVGPDRVHLYKKISQYFFDFL
;
A
#
# COMPACT_ATOMS: atom_id res chain seq x y z
N MET A 1 -6.91 -19.95 0.35
CA MET A 1 -6.86 -18.87 1.37
C MET A 1 -5.94 -17.81 0.82
N ASN A 2 -6.50 -16.82 0.15
CA ASN A 2 -5.71 -15.77 -0.49
C ASN A 2 -5.40 -14.69 0.53
N ARG A 3 -4.15 -14.63 0.96
CA ARG A 3 -3.62 -13.41 1.57
C ARG A 3 -3.39 -12.42 0.44
N ILE A 4 -4.28 -11.44 0.33
CA ILE A 4 -3.96 -10.22 -0.38
C ILE A 4 -2.99 -9.48 0.56
N SER A 5 -1.71 -9.60 0.30
CA SER A 5 -0.71 -8.70 0.88
C SER A 5 -0.97 -7.32 0.30
N ILE A 6 -1.80 -6.55 0.98
CA ILE A 6 -1.89 -5.12 0.71
C ILE A 6 -0.63 -4.54 1.33
N ARG A 7 0.39 -4.34 0.51
CA ARG A 7 1.51 -3.47 0.88
C ARG A 7 0.94 -2.08 1.11
N ILE A 8 0.65 -1.77 2.36
CA ILE A 8 0.45 -0.40 2.77
C ILE A 8 1.86 0.14 3.05
N PHE A 9 2.57 0.48 1.96
CA PHE A 9 3.63 1.44 2.12
C PHE A 9 3.02 2.72 2.69
N SER A 10 3.71 3.33 3.63
CA SER A 10 3.41 4.68 4.14
C SER A 10 3.56 5.76 3.05
N ILE A 11 3.27 5.42 1.81
CA ILE A 11 3.13 6.34 0.70
C ILE A 11 1.66 6.40 0.36
N LEU A 12 0.95 7.25 1.08
CA LEU A 12 -0.42 7.64 0.77
C LEU A 12 -0.48 8.43 -0.54
N PHE A 13 -0.15 7.79 -1.63
CA PHE A 13 -0.45 8.24 -2.99
C PHE A 13 -1.16 7.13 -3.76
N ILE A 14 -2.23 6.59 -3.19
CA ILE A 14 -3.13 5.74 -3.96
C ILE A 14 -4.53 6.31 -3.83
N LEU A 15 -5.07 6.63 -4.98
CA LEU A 15 -6.44 6.93 -5.29
C LEU A 15 -7.42 6.01 -4.54
N ALA A 16 -7.94 6.46 -3.41
CA ALA A 16 -9.18 5.94 -2.90
C ALA A 16 -10.31 6.65 -3.66
N SER A 17 -10.84 6.01 -4.67
CA SER A 17 -12.10 6.40 -5.30
C SER A 17 -13.24 5.96 -4.39
N ASN A 18 -13.66 6.82 -3.49
CA ASN A 18 -15.00 6.74 -2.92
C ASN A 18 -15.83 7.88 -3.51
N ALA A 19 -16.63 7.55 -4.50
CA ALA A 19 -17.66 8.43 -5.03
C ALA A 19 -18.87 8.40 -4.09
N ALA A 20 -19.03 9.45 -3.31
CA ALA A 20 -20.34 9.76 -2.72
C ALA A 20 -21.08 10.70 -3.68
N LEU A 21 -22.21 10.22 -4.18
CA LEU A 21 -23.15 10.95 -5.02
C LEU A 21 -23.87 12.04 -4.21
N ALA A 22 -23.91 13.24 -4.75
CA ALA A 22 -24.98 14.16 -4.47
C ALA A 22 -25.58 14.60 -5.81
N GLN A 23 -26.83 14.22 -6.05
CA GLN A 23 -27.68 14.80 -7.08
C GLN A 23 -28.28 16.11 -6.56
N SER A 24 -28.24 17.15 -7.37
CA SER A 24 -29.28 18.18 -7.35
C SER A 24 -29.53 18.65 -8.78
N ASN A 25 -30.78 18.57 -9.16
CA ASN A 25 -31.35 19.05 -10.39
C ASN A 25 -31.39 20.59 -10.42
N GLY A 26 -31.27 21.15 -11.63
CA GLY A 26 -31.56 22.54 -11.86
C GLY A 26 -31.37 22.89 -13.35
N ASP A 27 -32.44 22.81 -14.10
CA ASP A 27 -32.51 23.21 -15.50
C ASP A 27 -32.36 24.73 -15.67
N ALA A 28 -31.56 25.13 -16.66
CA ALA A 28 -31.80 26.39 -17.37
C ALA A 28 -31.24 26.30 -18.80
N VAL A 29 -32.13 26.26 -19.74
CA VAL A 29 -31.91 26.34 -21.19
C VAL A 29 -31.46 27.73 -21.58
N SER A 30 -30.34 27.85 -22.26
CA SER A 30 -30.00 29.02 -23.06
C SER A 30 -29.22 28.59 -24.31
N SER A 31 -29.86 28.75 -25.46
CA SER A 31 -29.30 28.54 -26.78
C SER A 31 -28.25 29.60 -27.11
N LYS A 32 -27.02 29.18 -27.47
CA LYS A 32 -26.10 30.00 -28.28
C LYS A 32 -25.33 29.13 -29.26
N LYS A 33 -25.16 29.69 -30.46
CA LYS A 33 -24.59 29.18 -31.67
C LYS A 33 -23.25 28.50 -31.50
N SER A 34 -23.10 27.40 -32.19
CA SER A 34 -21.86 26.60 -32.30
C SER A 34 -20.77 27.34 -33.07
N THR A 35 -19.72 27.69 -32.36
CA THR A 35 -18.36 27.90 -32.90
C THR A 35 -17.62 26.56 -32.83
N PRO A 36 -16.68 26.26 -33.75
CA PRO A 36 -15.97 24.97 -33.71
C PRO A 36 -15.21 24.85 -32.40
N ALA A 37 -15.37 23.69 -31.74
CA ALA A 37 -14.77 23.40 -30.43
C ALA A 37 -13.25 23.52 -30.49
N SER A 38 -12.68 24.54 -29.89
CA SER A 38 -11.32 24.48 -29.38
C SER A 38 -11.23 23.30 -28.41
N ALA A 39 -10.18 22.48 -28.53
CA ALA A 39 -9.92 21.42 -27.58
C ALA A 39 -10.12 21.96 -26.16
N SER A 40 -11.02 21.35 -25.37
CA SER A 40 -11.37 21.86 -24.05
C SER A 40 -10.11 21.81 -23.17
N ALA A 41 -9.60 22.97 -22.77
CA ALA A 41 -8.42 23.05 -21.91
C ALA A 41 -8.65 22.21 -20.65
N LEU A 42 -7.66 21.36 -20.30
CA LEU A 42 -7.68 20.58 -19.06
C LEU A 42 -7.79 21.56 -17.87
N THR A 43 -8.80 21.41 -17.00
CA THR A 43 -8.98 22.23 -15.81
C THR A 43 -8.56 21.46 -14.54
N ILE A 44 -8.34 22.18 -13.43
CA ILE A 44 -8.07 21.49 -12.13
C ILE A 44 -9.24 20.59 -11.74
N ASP A 45 -10.48 21.04 -11.90
CA ASP A 45 -11.66 20.21 -11.62
C ASP A 45 -11.67 18.94 -12.48
N ALA A 46 -11.27 19.05 -13.75
CA ALA A 46 -11.15 17.91 -14.65
C ALA A 46 -10.03 16.93 -14.21
N CYS A 47 -8.94 17.42 -13.60
CA CYS A 47 -7.88 16.58 -13.07
C CYS A 47 -8.36 15.63 -11.97
N PHE A 48 -9.42 15.97 -11.24
CA PHE A 48 -9.99 15.16 -10.15
C PHE A 48 -11.34 14.52 -10.51
N SER A 49 -11.81 14.70 -11.74
CA SER A 49 -13.06 14.08 -12.20
C SER A 49 -12.88 12.60 -12.49
N PRO A 50 -13.69 11.69 -11.91
CA PRO A 50 -13.59 10.25 -12.16
C PRO A 50 -13.67 9.86 -13.63
N LYS A 51 -14.32 10.67 -14.48
CA LYS A 51 -14.45 10.41 -15.94
C LYS A 51 -13.12 10.45 -16.68
N ASN A 52 -12.11 11.13 -16.12
CA ASN A 52 -10.77 11.28 -16.71
C ASN A 52 -9.77 10.26 -16.14
N TYR A 53 -10.25 9.26 -15.40
CA TYR A 53 -9.45 8.14 -14.92
C TYR A 53 -9.87 6.83 -15.59
N PRO A 54 -8.95 5.86 -15.69
CA PRO A 54 -9.25 4.58 -16.29
C PRO A 54 -10.42 3.90 -15.60
N LYS A 55 -11.39 3.43 -16.40
CA LYS A 55 -12.48 2.61 -15.89
C LYS A 55 -11.94 1.31 -15.30
N ASN A 56 -12.68 0.71 -14.38
CA ASN A 56 -12.35 -0.58 -13.80
C ASN A 56 -13.48 -1.58 -14.04
N ALA A 57 -13.14 -2.85 -14.26
CA ALA A 57 -14.12 -3.92 -14.18
C ALA A 57 -14.55 -4.11 -12.71
N LYS A 58 -15.84 -4.33 -12.50
CA LYS A 58 -16.39 -4.64 -11.18
C LYS A 58 -16.34 -6.14 -10.95
N LEU A 59 -15.16 -6.66 -10.62
CA LEU A 59 -14.92 -8.08 -10.35
C LEU A 59 -15.14 -8.36 -8.87
N TYR A 60 -15.85 -9.44 -8.57
CA TYR A 60 -16.22 -9.85 -7.21
C TYR A 60 -15.56 -11.17 -6.79
N GLY A 61 -14.54 -11.63 -7.51
CA GLY A 61 -13.78 -12.85 -7.20
C GLY A 61 -14.39 -14.12 -7.80
N TRP A 62 -13.85 -15.27 -7.37
CA TRP A 62 -14.23 -16.59 -7.88
C TRP A 62 -15.47 -17.12 -7.15
N ILE A 63 -16.55 -17.42 -7.91
CA ILE A 63 -17.79 -18.01 -7.38
C ILE A 63 -17.69 -19.52 -7.31
N THR A 64 -17.10 -20.12 -8.37
CA THR A 64 -16.84 -21.55 -8.49
C THR A 64 -15.39 -21.77 -8.87
N LYS A 65 -15.00 -23.03 -9.11
CA LYS A 65 -13.66 -23.34 -9.67
C LYS A 65 -13.50 -22.85 -11.10
N THR A 66 -14.57 -22.61 -11.82
CA THR A 66 -14.56 -22.26 -13.26
C THR A 66 -15.11 -20.87 -13.55
N ASP A 67 -15.84 -20.27 -12.64
CA ASP A 67 -16.56 -19.03 -12.87
C ASP A 67 -16.17 -17.94 -11.89
N TYR A 68 -15.96 -16.73 -12.40
CA TYR A 68 -15.79 -15.53 -11.58
C TYR A 68 -17.01 -14.62 -11.64
N ALA A 69 -17.17 -13.77 -10.64
CA ALA A 69 -18.26 -12.82 -10.54
C ALA A 69 -17.89 -11.46 -11.15
N GLU A 70 -18.78 -10.92 -11.98
CA GLU A 70 -18.60 -9.60 -12.60
C GLU A 70 -19.94 -8.84 -12.62
N VAL A 71 -19.92 -7.53 -12.31
CA VAL A 71 -21.07 -6.65 -12.51
C VAL A 71 -20.88 -5.85 -13.81
N VAL A 72 -21.82 -6.05 -14.73
CA VAL A 72 -21.89 -5.32 -16.02
C VAL A 72 -23.29 -4.74 -16.14
N ASP A 73 -23.40 -3.46 -16.48
CA ASP A 73 -24.65 -2.74 -16.72
C ASP A 73 -25.74 -2.99 -15.66
N GLY A 74 -25.34 -2.98 -14.38
CA GLY A 74 -26.24 -3.16 -13.25
C GLY A 74 -26.71 -4.58 -13.02
N VAL A 75 -26.04 -5.58 -13.59
CA VAL A 75 -26.34 -7.01 -13.39
C VAL A 75 -25.09 -7.75 -12.95
N LEU A 76 -25.22 -8.57 -11.91
CA LEU A 76 -24.18 -9.52 -11.49
C LEU A 76 -24.26 -10.78 -12.34
N TYR A 77 -23.16 -11.15 -12.95
CA TYR A 77 -22.99 -12.35 -13.76
C TYR A 77 -21.99 -13.32 -13.14
N ALA A 78 -22.24 -14.61 -13.31
CA ALA A 78 -21.19 -15.62 -13.29
C ALA A 78 -20.60 -15.71 -14.70
N VAL A 79 -19.29 -15.57 -14.81
CA VAL A 79 -18.58 -15.61 -16.08
C VAL A 79 -17.68 -16.82 -16.13
N ASN A 80 -17.93 -17.72 -17.06
CA ASN A 80 -17.10 -18.91 -17.23
C ASN A 80 -15.73 -18.53 -17.76
N ALA A 81 -14.68 -18.88 -17.04
CA ALA A 81 -13.31 -18.48 -17.34
C ALA A 81 -12.79 -19.06 -18.67
N SER A 82 -13.28 -20.24 -19.09
CA SER A 82 -12.83 -20.88 -20.33
C SER A 82 -13.51 -20.30 -21.57
N THR A 83 -14.80 -20.01 -21.50
CA THR A 83 -15.62 -19.61 -22.65
C THR A 83 -15.96 -18.12 -22.66
N LEU A 84 -15.81 -17.42 -21.51
CA LEU A 84 -16.29 -16.08 -21.23
C LEU A 84 -17.81 -15.92 -21.35
N ALA A 85 -18.55 -17.04 -21.39
CA ALA A 85 -20.01 -17.03 -21.37
C ALA A 85 -20.51 -16.48 -20.03
N LYS A 86 -21.51 -15.59 -20.10
CA LYS A 86 -22.10 -14.91 -18.95
C LYS A 86 -23.44 -15.50 -18.60
N THR A 87 -23.60 -15.95 -17.37
CA THR A 87 -24.87 -16.39 -16.80
C THR A 87 -25.33 -15.34 -15.79
N GLN A 88 -26.51 -14.77 -16.01
CA GLN A 88 -27.07 -13.78 -15.09
C GLN A 88 -27.35 -14.40 -13.73
N ILE A 89 -26.90 -13.75 -12.67
CA ILE A 89 -27.21 -14.13 -11.28
C ILE A 89 -28.33 -13.26 -10.74
N ILE A 90 -28.10 -11.94 -10.62
CA ILE A 90 -29.10 -11.02 -10.04
C ILE A 90 -28.87 -9.59 -10.55
N LYS A 91 -29.95 -8.81 -10.69
CA LYS A 91 -29.84 -7.36 -10.90
C LYS A 91 -29.38 -6.67 -9.60
N VAL A 92 -28.51 -5.68 -9.72
CA VAL A 92 -27.98 -4.92 -8.58
C VAL A 92 -29.10 -4.29 -7.75
N ASP A 93 -30.09 -3.68 -8.40
CA ASP A 93 -31.24 -3.06 -7.71
C ASP A 93 -32.07 -4.09 -6.93
N SER A 94 -32.27 -5.30 -7.50
CA SER A 94 -32.95 -6.40 -6.81
C SER A 94 -32.15 -6.87 -5.58
N PHE A 95 -30.84 -7.03 -5.73
CA PHE A 95 -29.96 -7.39 -4.63
C PHE A 95 -30.01 -6.35 -3.49
N VAL A 96 -29.93 -5.06 -3.84
CA VAL A 96 -30.02 -3.95 -2.87
C VAL A 96 -31.37 -3.96 -2.15
N LYS A 97 -32.48 -4.10 -2.89
CA LYS A 97 -33.83 -4.16 -2.32
C LYS A 97 -33.98 -5.32 -1.34
N ILE A 98 -33.60 -6.54 -1.76
CA ILE A 98 -33.71 -7.74 -0.92
C ILE A 98 -32.86 -7.59 0.34
N THR A 99 -31.63 -7.11 0.23
CA THR A 99 -30.71 -6.90 1.36
C THR A 99 -31.29 -5.92 2.38
N LYS A 100 -31.75 -4.75 1.91
CA LYS A 100 -32.40 -3.74 2.77
C LYS A 100 -33.66 -4.31 3.46
N THR A 101 -34.47 -5.04 2.73
CA THR A 101 -35.69 -5.68 3.28
C THR A 101 -35.33 -6.72 4.33
N ALA A 102 -34.32 -7.57 4.09
CA ALA A 102 -33.88 -8.58 5.03
C ALA A 102 -33.39 -7.96 6.36
N ILE A 103 -32.61 -6.89 6.30
CA ILE A 103 -32.16 -6.20 7.49
C ILE A 103 -33.31 -5.54 8.23
N LYS A 104 -34.13 -4.75 7.54
CA LYS A 104 -35.26 -4.01 8.14
C LYS A 104 -36.27 -4.93 8.81
N SER A 105 -36.61 -6.06 8.21
CA SER A 105 -37.58 -7.01 8.78
C SER A 105 -37.10 -7.69 10.05
N LEU A 106 -35.79 -7.90 10.21
CA LEU A 106 -35.24 -8.54 11.40
C LEU A 106 -34.90 -7.55 12.52
N THR A 107 -34.57 -6.31 12.15
CA THR A 107 -33.97 -5.36 13.10
C THR A 107 -34.75 -4.06 13.25
N GLY A 108 -35.65 -3.78 12.32
CA GLY A 108 -36.36 -2.50 12.22
C GLY A 108 -35.53 -1.37 11.61
N GLU A 109 -34.26 -1.61 11.27
CA GLU A 109 -33.33 -0.56 10.84
C GLU A 109 -33.27 -0.41 9.33
N ASP A 110 -33.12 0.82 8.90
CA ASP A 110 -32.79 1.16 7.50
C ASP A 110 -31.26 1.29 7.33
N VAL A 111 -30.74 0.71 6.26
CA VAL A 111 -29.32 0.76 5.93
C VAL A 111 -29.05 1.46 4.61
N ASN A 112 -27.93 2.15 4.53
CA ASN A 112 -27.45 2.75 3.28
C ASN A 112 -26.70 1.70 2.45
N LEU A 113 -27.30 1.27 1.35
CA LEU A 113 -26.70 0.35 0.39
C LEU A 113 -27.06 0.80 -1.02
N PHE A 114 -26.05 0.97 -1.88
CA PHE A 114 -26.21 1.49 -3.25
C PHE A 114 -25.72 0.54 -4.34
N GLY A 115 -25.21 -0.64 -3.96
CA GLY A 115 -24.67 -1.63 -4.88
C GLY A 115 -24.40 -2.96 -4.18
N ILE A 116 -23.76 -3.88 -4.88
CA ILE A 116 -23.31 -5.14 -4.29
C ILE A 116 -21.98 -4.87 -3.54
N PRO A 117 -21.90 -5.14 -2.23
CA PRO A 117 -20.64 -5.12 -1.50
C PRO A 117 -19.68 -6.20 -1.98
N GLN A 118 -18.42 -6.12 -1.57
CA GLN A 118 -17.47 -7.21 -1.84
C GLN A 118 -17.94 -8.49 -1.14
N ILE A 119 -18.24 -9.53 -1.94
CA ILE A 119 -18.64 -10.83 -1.43
C ILE A 119 -17.39 -11.68 -1.17
N LYS A 120 -17.30 -12.25 0.02
CA LYS A 120 -16.32 -13.29 0.36
C LYS A 120 -16.95 -14.65 0.08
N TRP A 121 -16.56 -15.26 -1.02
CA TRP A 121 -17.10 -16.55 -1.48
C TRP A 121 -16.59 -17.68 -0.61
N THR A 122 -17.47 -18.56 -0.16
CA THR A 122 -17.17 -19.73 0.69
C THR A 122 -17.45 -21.06 -0.01
N GLY A 123 -18.16 -21.02 -1.11
CA GLY A 123 -18.51 -22.20 -1.92
C GLY A 123 -19.21 -21.77 -3.20
N ASP A 124 -19.68 -22.75 -3.96
CA ASP A 124 -20.35 -22.55 -5.22
C ASP A 124 -21.60 -21.67 -5.05
N TYR A 125 -21.55 -20.44 -5.54
CA TYR A 125 -22.62 -19.43 -5.45
C TYR A 125 -22.99 -19.02 -4.01
N GLN A 126 -22.19 -19.40 -3.03
CA GLN A 126 -22.39 -19.08 -1.62
C GLN A 126 -21.27 -18.21 -1.10
N GLY A 127 -21.61 -17.31 -0.17
CA GLY A 127 -20.66 -16.42 0.44
C GLY A 127 -21.30 -15.55 1.51
N TRP A 128 -20.54 -14.53 1.91
CA TRP A 128 -21.01 -13.55 2.86
C TRP A 128 -20.42 -12.16 2.54
N PHE A 129 -21.09 -11.13 3.06
CA PHE A 129 -20.70 -9.73 2.90
C PHE A 129 -21.20 -8.90 4.07
N GLU A 130 -20.73 -7.67 4.17
CA GLU A 130 -21.08 -6.75 5.23
C GLU A 130 -21.93 -5.59 4.74
N VAL A 131 -22.89 -5.16 5.55
CA VAL A 131 -23.64 -3.92 5.37
C VAL A 131 -23.75 -3.21 6.73
N GLY A 132 -22.97 -2.16 6.92
CA GLY A 132 -22.83 -1.55 8.23
C GLY A 132 -22.41 -2.60 9.26
N ARG A 133 -23.19 -2.74 10.33
CA ARG A 133 -22.96 -3.76 11.39
C ARG A 133 -23.46 -5.17 11.09
N PHE A 134 -24.12 -5.38 9.95
CA PHE A 134 -24.74 -6.65 9.63
C PHE A 134 -23.84 -7.52 8.77
N VAL A 135 -23.64 -8.76 9.19
CA VAL A 135 -23.02 -9.79 8.37
C VAL A 135 -24.14 -10.57 7.68
N MET A 136 -24.10 -10.55 6.36
CA MET A 136 -25.10 -11.11 5.48
C MET A 136 -24.56 -12.40 4.86
N ALA A 137 -25.32 -13.47 4.90
CA ALA A 137 -25.07 -14.66 4.09
C ALA A 137 -25.75 -14.51 2.72
N VAL A 138 -25.12 -15.00 1.68
CA VAL A 138 -25.68 -15.08 0.33
C VAL A 138 -25.58 -16.50 -0.22
N ASP A 139 -26.66 -16.95 -0.85
CA ASP A 139 -26.76 -18.23 -1.58
C ASP A 139 -27.56 -18.00 -2.86
N PHE A 140 -26.86 -17.75 -3.96
CA PHE A 140 -27.51 -17.49 -5.24
C PHE A 140 -28.06 -18.74 -5.96
N LYS A 141 -27.93 -19.93 -5.37
CA LYS A 141 -28.70 -21.11 -5.82
C LYS A 141 -30.16 -21.05 -5.41
N LYS A 142 -30.48 -20.22 -4.41
CA LYS A 142 -31.86 -19.99 -3.97
C LYS A 142 -32.57 -19.03 -4.92
N PRO A 143 -33.88 -19.21 -5.15
CA PRO A 143 -34.65 -18.32 -6.01
C PRO A 143 -34.66 -16.88 -5.45
N VAL A 144 -34.68 -15.92 -6.37
CA VAL A 144 -34.89 -14.51 -6.03
C VAL A 144 -36.37 -14.33 -5.67
N THR A 145 -36.68 -14.32 -4.37
CA THR A 145 -38.03 -14.11 -3.84
C THR A 145 -38.01 -13.02 -2.78
N ASP A 146 -39.12 -12.33 -2.60
CA ASP A 146 -39.28 -11.38 -1.48
C ASP A 146 -39.51 -12.12 -0.13
N ASN A 147 -39.53 -13.44 -0.12
CA ASN A 147 -39.65 -14.25 1.09
C ASN A 147 -38.29 -14.40 1.78
N LEU A 148 -38.15 -13.77 2.90
CA LEU A 148 -36.92 -13.70 3.70
C LEU A 148 -36.38 -15.06 4.18
N MET A 149 -37.24 -16.07 4.33
CA MET A 149 -36.82 -17.42 4.74
C MET A 149 -36.19 -18.23 3.60
N PHE A 150 -36.52 -17.91 2.34
CA PHE A 150 -36.11 -18.70 1.16
C PHE A 150 -35.34 -17.90 0.13
N GLY A 151 -35.13 -16.60 0.37
CA GLY A 151 -34.43 -15.71 -0.56
C GLY A 151 -32.90 -15.93 -0.56
N PRO A 152 -32.21 -15.38 -1.57
CA PRO A 152 -30.77 -15.57 -1.73
C PRO A 152 -29.91 -14.81 -0.69
N VAL A 153 -30.47 -13.84 0.03
CA VAL A 153 -29.76 -13.02 1.01
C VAL A 153 -30.44 -13.11 2.37
N GLN A 154 -29.63 -13.43 3.40
CA GLN A 154 -30.12 -13.56 4.77
C GLN A 154 -29.16 -12.86 5.74
N VAL A 155 -29.70 -12.30 6.84
CA VAL A 155 -28.87 -11.83 7.95
C VAL A 155 -28.29 -13.05 8.67
N LYS A 156 -26.93 -13.15 8.67
CA LYS A 156 -26.22 -14.21 9.37
C LYS A 156 -26.17 -13.90 10.88
N TYR A 157 -25.73 -12.70 11.19
CA TYR A 157 -25.73 -12.11 12.53
C TYR A 157 -25.48 -10.61 12.47
N SER A 158 -25.73 -9.91 13.58
CA SER A 158 -25.34 -8.51 13.76
C SER A 158 -24.21 -8.43 14.77
N ILE A 159 -23.28 -7.51 14.55
CA ILE A 159 -22.26 -7.16 15.54
C ILE A 159 -22.97 -6.34 16.61
N ASN A 160 -23.14 -6.91 17.83
CA ASN A 160 -23.79 -6.24 18.94
C ASN A 160 -22.87 -5.16 19.54
N GLY A 161 -23.46 -4.06 20.02
CA GLY A 161 -22.70 -2.95 20.65
C GLY A 161 -22.71 -1.66 19.85
N GLN A 162 -23.88 -1.16 19.59
CA GLN A 162 -24.21 -0.18 18.55
C GLN A 162 -23.97 1.28 18.82
N SER A 163 -23.69 1.68 20.03
CA SER A 163 -23.34 3.09 20.33
C SER A 163 -21.86 3.41 20.15
N GLU A 164 -21.03 2.41 19.87
CA GLU A 164 -19.57 2.52 19.79
C GLU A 164 -19.09 1.87 18.50
N GLU A 165 -18.47 2.64 17.62
CA GLU A 165 -17.82 2.14 16.43
C GLU A 165 -16.82 1.05 16.80
N ALA A 166 -16.89 -0.10 16.12
CA ALA A 166 -15.88 -1.13 16.26
C ALA A 166 -14.54 -0.59 15.76
N GLN A 167 -13.53 -0.54 16.64
CA GLN A 167 -12.20 -0.01 16.33
C GLN A 167 -11.43 -0.93 15.39
N ALA A 168 -11.64 -2.24 15.47
CA ALA A 168 -11.10 -3.25 14.57
C ALA A 168 -11.97 -4.49 14.56
N THR A 169 -11.98 -5.21 13.43
CA THR A 169 -12.70 -6.48 13.27
C THR A 169 -11.86 -7.48 12.47
N GLU A 170 -11.97 -8.78 12.79
CA GLU A 170 -11.36 -9.85 12.00
C GLU A 170 -12.23 -11.11 12.07
N TYR A 171 -12.54 -11.67 10.89
CA TYR A 171 -13.35 -12.88 10.77
C TYR A 171 -12.51 -14.14 10.95
N SER A 172 -13.09 -15.16 11.60
CA SER A 172 -12.50 -16.50 11.55
C SER A 172 -12.44 -17.04 10.12
N PRO A 173 -11.53 -17.95 9.80
CA PRO A 173 -11.41 -18.51 8.44
C PRO A 173 -12.70 -19.07 7.85
N ASP A 174 -13.58 -19.66 8.68
CA ASP A 174 -14.89 -20.16 8.29
C ASP A 174 -16.00 -19.10 8.31
N ALA A 175 -15.67 -17.87 8.73
CA ALA A 175 -16.59 -16.74 8.86
C ALA A 175 -17.80 -16.99 9.80
N GLU A 176 -17.69 -17.93 10.74
CA GLU A 176 -18.72 -18.16 11.77
C GLU A 176 -18.55 -17.27 12.99
N LEU A 177 -17.31 -16.77 13.23
CA LEU A 177 -16.97 -15.90 14.34
C LEU A 177 -16.32 -14.61 13.86
N ILE A 178 -16.49 -13.55 14.64
CA ILE A 178 -15.78 -12.28 14.48
C ILE A 178 -15.13 -11.91 15.80
N ALA A 179 -13.84 -11.55 15.73
CA ALA A 179 -13.17 -10.80 16.78
C ALA A 179 -13.46 -9.31 16.56
N VAL A 180 -13.84 -8.60 17.60
CA VAL A 180 -14.22 -7.18 17.56
C VAL A 180 -13.53 -6.44 18.69
N ILE A 181 -12.97 -5.28 18.39
CA ILE A 181 -12.40 -4.36 19.39
C ILE A 181 -13.41 -3.25 19.69
N LYS A 182 -13.75 -3.09 20.96
CA LYS A 182 -14.65 -2.05 21.47
C LYS A 182 -14.05 -1.45 22.74
N LYS A 183 -13.93 -0.12 22.80
CA LYS A 183 -13.29 0.58 23.95
C LYS A 183 -11.97 -0.08 24.32
N ASP A 184 -11.14 -0.31 23.31
CA ASP A 184 -9.83 -0.94 23.42
C ASP A 184 -9.81 -2.38 23.99
N ASN A 185 -10.96 -3.02 24.16
CA ASN A 185 -11.07 -4.39 24.61
C ASN A 185 -11.50 -5.35 23.50
N LEU A 186 -11.02 -6.60 23.61
CA LEU A 186 -11.32 -7.68 22.68
C LEU A 186 -12.61 -8.42 23.07
N TYR A 187 -13.48 -8.57 22.08
CA TYR A 187 -14.70 -9.37 22.14
C TYR A 187 -14.71 -10.38 20.99
N ILE A 188 -15.39 -11.51 21.19
CA ILE A 188 -15.71 -12.46 20.13
C ILE A 188 -17.22 -12.61 20.06
N THR A 189 -17.78 -12.51 18.86
CA THR A 189 -19.22 -12.67 18.60
C THR A 189 -19.42 -13.52 17.33
N GLY A 190 -20.64 -14.06 17.14
CA GLY A 190 -20.97 -14.81 15.94
C GLY A 190 -22.07 -15.84 16.19
N ARG A 191 -22.11 -16.87 15.33
CA ARG A 191 -23.12 -17.91 15.40
C ARG A 191 -22.85 -18.79 16.62
N LYS A 192 -23.91 -19.12 17.40
CA LYS A 192 -23.81 -20.08 18.47
C LYS A 192 -23.46 -21.45 17.90
N THR A 193 -22.20 -21.81 17.91
CA THR A 193 -21.74 -23.14 17.53
C THR A 193 -21.35 -23.93 18.76
N SER A 194 -21.39 -25.25 18.65
CA SER A 194 -20.89 -26.18 19.66
C SER A 194 -19.40 -25.98 20.00
N ALA A 195 -18.72 -25.11 19.30
CA ALA A 195 -17.29 -24.83 19.41
C ALA A 195 -16.88 -24.05 20.67
N SER A 196 -17.76 -23.29 21.28
CA SER A 196 -17.46 -22.60 22.57
C SER A 196 -18.66 -22.67 23.52
N LYS A 197 -18.50 -23.41 24.64
CA LYS A 197 -19.49 -23.45 25.69
C LYS A 197 -19.83 -22.05 26.23
N ASN A 198 -18.85 -21.15 26.26
CA ASN A 198 -19.03 -19.80 26.78
C ASN A 198 -19.84 -18.94 25.83
N LEU A 199 -19.60 -19.03 24.52
CA LEU A 199 -20.39 -18.32 23.51
C LEU A 199 -21.83 -18.83 23.48
N ALA A 200 -22.04 -20.15 23.62
CA ALA A 200 -23.36 -20.78 23.74
C ALA A 200 -24.11 -20.34 25.02
N ASN A 201 -23.41 -20.13 26.13
CA ASN A 201 -23.95 -19.75 27.44
C ASN A 201 -24.09 -18.23 27.64
N SER A 202 -23.49 -17.41 26.79
CA SER A 202 -23.41 -15.93 26.93
C SER A 202 -24.77 -15.23 26.76
N GLY A 203 -25.88 -15.86 26.57
CA GLY A 203 -27.19 -15.21 26.36
C GLY A 203 -27.22 -14.17 25.20
N SER A 204 -26.17 -13.37 25.06
CA SER A 204 -25.96 -12.32 24.03
C SER A 204 -25.33 -12.81 22.74
N GLY A 205 -24.74 -14.01 22.71
CA GLY A 205 -23.92 -14.49 21.58
C GLY A 205 -22.59 -13.75 21.43
N GLU A 206 -22.14 -13.07 22.49
CA GLU A 206 -20.84 -12.33 22.54
C GLU A 206 -20.13 -12.64 23.86
N ILE A 207 -18.83 -12.78 23.83
CA ILE A 207 -17.98 -12.93 25.01
C ILE A 207 -16.89 -11.83 25.00
N GLN A 208 -16.67 -11.24 26.16
CA GLN A 208 -15.59 -10.31 26.42
C GLN A 208 -14.34 -11.07 26.84
N ILE A 209 -13.25 -10.93 26.10
CA ILE A 209 -11.99 -11.64 26.35
C ILE A 209 -11.06 -10.83 27.26
N THR A 210 -10.96 -9.51 27.01
CA THR A 210 -10.11 -8.62 27.82
C THR A 210 -10.94 -7.55 28.52
N LYS A 211 -10.46 -7.05 29.68
CA LYS A 211 -11.25 -6.16 30.54
C LYS A 211 -10.50 -4.90 31.01
N ASP A 212 -9.20 -4.83 30.72
CA ASP A 212 -8.32 -3.75 31.14
C ASP A 212 -7.95 -2.80 29.98
N GLY A 213 -8.64 -2.89 28.85
CA GLY A 213 -8.53 -1.96 27.75
C GLY A 213 -9.00 -0.55 28.12
N GLY A 214 -8.41 0.46 27.50
CA GLY A 214 -8.57 1.87 27.83
C GLY A 214 -7.40 2.39 28.68
N ASN A 215 -7.36 3.71 28.91
CA ASN A 215 -6.28 4.38 29.66
C ASN A 215 -4.87 4.04 29.16
N GLY A 216 -4.70 3.92 27.84
CA GLY A 216 -3.42 3.60 27.19
C GLY A 216 -3.12 2.10 27.08
N ILE A 217 -4.06 1.22 27.41
CA ILE A 217 -4.00 -0.20 27.07
C ILE A 217 -4.92 -0.45 25.88
N VAL A 218 -4.36 -0.94 24.76
CA VAL A 218 -5.10 -1.13 23.50
C VAL A 218 -4.94 -2.57 23.03
N TYR A 219 -6.05 -3.21 22.71
CA TYR A 219 -6.09 -4.58 22.22
C TYR A 219 -6.43 -4.65 20.74
N GLY A 220 -5.86 -5.62 20.04
CA GLY A 220 -6.27 -6.06 18.71
C GLY A 220 -6.22 -5.03 17.60
N GLN A 221 -5.64 -3.87 17.83
CA GLN A 221 -5.36 -2.87 16.79
C GLN A 221 -3.97 -3.09 16.20
N SER A 222 -3.70 -2.48 15.05
CA SER A 222 -2.35 -2.50 14.50
C SER A 222 -1.41 -1.72 15.41
N VAL A 223 -0.15 -2.13 15.45
CA VAL A 223 0.88 -1.57 16.33
C VAL A 223 1.99 -0.93 15.51
N HIS A 224 2.96 -0.30 16.18
CA HIS A 224 4.17 0.26 15.57
C HIS A 224 3.86 1.17 14.37
N ARG A 225 2.75 1.93 14.43
CA ARG A 225 2.29 2.87 13.40
C ARG A 225 2.23 2.25 11.99
N ASN A 226 1.91 0.95 11.91
CA ASN A 226 1.82 0.15 10.67
C ASN A 226 3.15 -0.08 9.95
N GLU A 227 4.28 0.15 10.60
CA GLU A 227 5.59 -0.19 10.06
C GLU A 227 5.78 -1.72 9.93
N PHE A 228 6.79 -2.18 9.20
CA PHE A 228 7.11 -3.60 8.97
C PHE A 228 5.97 -4.41 8.35
N GLY A 229 5.15 -3.82 7.49
CA GLY A 229 4.02 -4.48 6.84
C GLY A 229 2.84 -4.78 7.77
N ILE A 230 2.82 -4.23 9.00
CA ILE A 230 1.72 -4.42 9.94
C ILE A 230 0.49 -3.68 9.45
N SER A 231 -0.63 -4.40 9.27
CA SER A 231 -1.90 -3.83 8.81
C SER A 231 -3.08 -4.16 9.72
N LYS A 232 -2.88 -5.04 10.71
CA LYS A 232 -3.93 -5.50 11.63
C LYS A 232 -3.35 -5.99 12.96
N GLY A 233 -4.21 -6.14 13.97
CA GLY A 233 -3.82 -6.63 15.28
C GLY A 233 -4.48 -7.93 15.73
N LEU A 234 -5.26 -8.59 14.86
CA LEU A 234 -6.03 -9.81 15.13
C LEU A 234 -5.65 -10.90 14.13
N PHE A 235 -5.36 -12.12 14.59
CA PHE A 235 -4.82 -13.20 13.76
C PHE A 235 -5.43 -14.55 14.14
N TRP A 236 -6.49 -14.96 13.43
CA TRP A 236 -7.10 -16.27 13.63
C TRP A 236 -6.19 -17.41 13.20
N SER A 237 -6.19 -18.50 13.94
CA SER A 237 -5.57 -19.77 13.50
C SER A 237 -6.41 -20.42 12.40
N GLY A 238 -5.77 -21.26 11.58
CA GLY A 238 -6.44 -21.94 10.48
C GLY A 238 -7.52 -22.94 10.90
N ASP A 239 -7.45 -23.43 12.15
CA ASP A 239 -8.43 -24.35 12.76
C ASP A 239 -9.64 -23.64 13.41
N ASN A 240 -9.71 -22.32 13.36
CA ASN A 240 -10.74 -21.47 13.97
C ASN A 240 -10.84 -21.54 15.52
N ASP A 241 -9.92 -22.23 16.18
CA ASP A 241 -9.95 -22.43 17.65
C ASP A 241 -9.16 -21.39 18.43
N LYS A 242 -8.20 -20.70 17.76
CA LYS A 242 -7.30 -19.77 18.46
C LYS A 242 -7.29 -18.42 17.77
N LEU A 243 -7.22 -17.38 18.60
CA LEU A 243 -7.05 -16.00 18.13
C LEU A 243 -5.80 -15.40 18.79
N ALA A 244 -4.79 -15.11 17.97
CA ALA A 244 -3.66 -14.30 18.42
C ALA A 244 -4.00 -12.82 18.22
N PHE A 245 -3.57 -11.97 19.15
CA PHE A 245 -3.85 -10.54 19.11
C PHE A 245 -2.76 -9.72 19.79
N TYR A 246 -2.53 -8.50 19.29
CA TYR A 246 -1.65 -7.55 19.95
C TYR A 246 -2.32 -6.97 21.20
N ARG A 247 -1.52 -6.80 22.25
CA ARG A 247 -1.77 -5.93 23.38
C ARG A 247 -0.69 -4.84 23.38
N MET A 248 -1.10 -3.60 23.18
CA MET A 248 -0.25 -2.43 23.16
C MET A 248 -0.42 -1.63 24.45
N ASP A 249 0.66 -1.28 25.12
CA ASP A 249 0.67 -0.43 26.30
C ASP A 249 1.34 0.90 25.95
N GLU A 250 0.51 1.93 25.80
CA GLU A 250 0.92 3.28 25.44
C GLU A 250 1.02 4.25 26.63
N ARG A 251 0.92 3.76 27.87
CA ARG A 251 0.91 4.63 29.06
C ARG A 251 2.17 5.45 29.23
N ARG A 252 3.29 4.99 28.65
CA ARG A 252 4.57 5.69 28.65
C ARG A 252 4.74 6.66 27.47
N VAL A 253 3.86 6.58 26.49
CA VAL A 253 3.93 7.41 25.28
C VAL A 253 3.35 8.79 25.58
N THR A 254 4.04 9.82 25.12
CA THR A 254 3.63 11.21 25.26
C THR A 254 2.30 11.47 24.53
N ASP A 255 1.42 12.22 25.18
CA ASP A 255 0.19 12.73 24.57
C ASP A 255 0.51 13.95 23.72
N TYR A 256 0.11 13.91 22.45
CA TYR A 256 0.22 15.04 21.53
C TYR A 256 -1.17 15.64 21.25
N PRO A 257 -1.39 16.97 21.48
CA PRO A 257 -2.68 17.59 21.31
C PRO A 257 -2.98 17.89 19.84
N LEU A 258 -4.11 17.38 19.33
CA LEU A 258 -4.74 17.82 18.09
C LEU A 258 -5.93 18.73 18.46
N PHE A 259 -6.19 19.76 17.68
CA PHE A 259 -7.23 20.74 18.00
C PHE A 259 -8.51 20.52 17.19
N GLY A 260 -9.52 19.93 17.82
CA GLY A 260 -10.88 19.79 17.26
C GLY A 260 -11.63 21.11 17.25
N ILE A 261 -11.50 21.88 16.19
CA ILE A 261 -12.13 23.20 16.06
C ILE A 261 -13.65 23.15 15.79
N GLN A 262 -14.21 21.97 15.53
CA GLN A 262 -15.64 21.78 15.24
C GLN A 262 -16.52 21.85 16.51
N SER A 263 -15.94 21.74 17.68
CA SER A 263 -16.67 21.85 18.96
C SER A 263 -16.64 23.28 19.49
N ARG A 264 -17.63 23.61 20.34
CA ARG A 264 -17.71 24.93 21.03
C ARG A 264 -17.67 24.74 22.56
N PRO A 265 -16.59 25.16 23.25
CA PRO A 265 -15.32 25.63 22.69
C PRO A 265 -14.54 24.53 21.95
N ALA A 266 -13.50 24.90 21.20
CA ALA A 266 -12.59 23.94 20.61
C ALA A 266 -11.98 23.05 21.69
N LYS A 267 -11.80 21.75 21.37
CA LYS A 267 -11.26 20.76 22.31
C LYS A 267 -9.91 20.24 21.82
N ALA A 268 -9.01 19.99 22.74
CA ALA A 268 -7.82 19.20 22.44
C ALA A 268 -8.22 17.71 22.39
N ASN A 269 -7.94 17.07 21.26
CA ASN A 269 -8.07 15.64 21.07
C ASN A 269 -6.65 15.05 21.06
N SER A 270 -6.18 14.55 22.20
CA SER A 270 -4.82 14.04 22.28
C SER A 270 -4.71 12.67 21.58
N ILE A 271 -3.58 12.46 20.92
CA ILE A 271 -3.15 11.17 20.39
C ILE A 271 -1.84 10.76 21.06
N LYS A 272 -1.59 9.46 21.16
CA LYS A 272 -0.30 8.94 21.56
C LYS A 272 0.68 9.09 20.40
N TYR A 273 1.73 9.90 20.58
CA TYR A 273 2.70 10.17 19.54
C TYR A 273 4.13 10.08 20.11
N PRO A 274 4.82 8.94 19.89
CA PRO A 274 6.19 8.76 20.38
C PRO A 274 7.16 9.45 19.41
N MET A 275 7.78 10.54 19.82
CA MET A 275 8.81 11.22 19.03
C MET A 275 10.15 10.50 19.15
N ALA A 276 11.02 10.66 18.13
CA ALA A 276 12.36 10.06 18.13
C ALA A 276 13.13 10.39 19.39
N GLY A 277 13.71 9.38 20.04
CA GLY A 277 14.39 9.50 21.34
C GLY A 277 13.49 9.31 22.57
N ASP A 278 12.17 9.47 22.44
CA ASP A 278 11.23 9.32 23.54
C ASP A 278 10.95 7.85 23.91
N SER A 279 10.11 7.67 24.94
CA SER A 279 9.58 6.35 25.28
C SER A 279 8.57 5.88 24.24
N SER A 280 8.75 4.66 23.73
CA SER A 280 7.80 4.00 22.85
C SER A 280 6.72 3.24 23.63
N HIS A 281 5.68 2.80 22.94
CA HIS A 281 4.76 1.82 23.47
C HIS A 281 5.41 0.44 23.58
N THR A 282 4.89 -0.40 24.47
CA THR A 282 5.31 -1.79 24.60
C THR A 282 4.24 -2.70 24.02
N VAL A 283 4.65 -3.72 23.26
CA VAL A 283 3.73 -4.65 22.62
C VAL A 283 3.98 -6.07 23.13
N THR A 284 2.91 -6.76 23.44
CA THR A 284 2.90 -8.19 23.72
C THR A 284 1.89 -8.89 22.83
N LEU A 285 2.00 -10.20 22.63
CA LEU A 285 1.02 -10.99 21.90
C LEU A 285 0.29 -11.93 22.85
N GLY A 286 -1.06 -11.84 22.87
CA GLY A 286 -1.94 -12.78 23.55
C GLY A 286 -2.50 -13.82 22.59
N ILE A 287 -2.77 -15.03 23.05
CA ILE A 287 -3.48 -16.08 22.33
C ILE A 287 -4.67 -16.51 23.19
N TYR A 288 -5.86 -16.33 22.66
CA TYR A 288 -7.08 -16.86 23.28
C TYR A 288 -7.47 -18.18 22.61
N HIS A 289 -7.72 -19.20 23.43
CA HIS A 289 -8.17 -20.53 23.03
C HIS A 289 -9.68 -20.67 23.28
N LEU A 290 -10.45 -20.77 22.23
CA LEU A 290 -11.92 -20.77 22.33
C LEU A 290 -12.48 -22.01 23.06
N MET A 291 -11.95 -23.18 22.71
CA MET A 291 -12.44 -24.44 23.28
C MET A 291 -12.18 -24.55 24.79
N SER A 292 -11.08 -24.03 25.28
CA SER A 292 -10.66 -24.14 26.67
C SER A 292 -10.88 -22.87 27.50
N ASP A 293 -11.35 -21.78 26.88
CA ASP A 293 -11.53 -20.46 27.52
C ASP A 293 -10.25 -19.97 28.23
N ARG A 294 -9.12 -20.17 27.57
CA ARG A 294 -7.82 -19.88 28.15
C ARG A 294 -7.13 -18.76 27.37
N LEU A 295 -6.67 -17.75 28.09
CA LEU A 295 -5.82 -16.70 27.56
C LEU A 295 -4.36 -16.92 27.99
N VAL A 296 -3.45 -16.89 27.02
CA VAL A 296 -2.00 -17.05 27.24
C VAL A 296 -1.29 -15.87 26.59
N TYR A 297 -0.36 -15.22 27.30
CA TYR A 297 0.55 -14.25 26.71
C TYR A 297 1.88 -14.90 26.39
N LEU A 298 2.43 -14.56 25.21
CA LEU A 298 3.73 -15.06 24.79
C LEU A 298 4.85 -14.39 25.60
N ASN A 299 5.83 -15.19 25.98
CA ASN A 299 7.05 -14.68 26.60
C ASN A 299 8.01 -14.17 25.51
N THR A 300 7.79 -12.93 25.06
CA THR A 300 8.55 -12.36 23.94
C THR A 300 9.96 -11.92 24.29
N GLN A 301 10.36 -11.97 25.54
CA GLN A 301 11.67 -11.63 26.10
C GLN A 301 12.40 -10.50 25.33
N GLY A 302 12.88 -9.51 26.05
CA GLY A 302 13.61 -8.38 25.46
C GLY A 302 13.48 -7.12 26.28
N THR A 303 14.10 -6.06 25.83
CA THR A 303 13.89 -4.71 26.33
C THR A 303 12.46 -4.27 26.05
N TYR A 304 11.96 -3.29 26.76
CA TYR A 304 10.58 -2.78 26.58
C TYR A 304 10.33 -2.19 25.18
N ASP A 305 11.38 -1.86 24.45
CA ASP A 305 11.33 -1.09 23.20
C ASP A 305 11.67 -1.95 21.96
N HIS A 306 11.12 -3.15 21.84
CA HIS A 306 11.24 -4.00 20.66
C HIS A 306 9.96 -4.01 19.84
N TYR A 307 10.08 -4.44 18.58
CA TYR A 307 8.95 -4.55 17.66
C TYR A 307 8.59 -6.01 17.42
N LEU A 308 7.29 -6.30 17.34
CA LEU A 308 6.74 -7.61 17.03
C LEU A 308 5.93 -7.52 15.73
N THR A 309 6.40 -8.19 14.70
CA THR A 309 5.75 -8.14 13.37
C THR A 309 5.62 -9.53 12.74
N ASN A 310 4.92 -9.63 11.61
CA ASN A 310 4.81 -10.83 10.78
C ASN A 310 4.23 -12.04 11.51
N ILE A 311 3.20 -11.84 12.32
CA ILE A 311 2.54 -12.90 13.09
C ILE A 311 2.02 -13.98 12.13
N THR A 312 2.55 -15.20 12.22
CA THR A 312 2.25 -16.28 11.29
C THR A 312 2.01 -17.59 12.04
N TRP A 313 0.80 -18.15 11.91
CA TRP A 313 0.48 -19.48 12.42
C TRP A 313 1.15 -20.58 11.60
N THR A 314 1.66 -21.62 12.26
CA THR A 314 2.00 -22.88 11.58
C THR A 314 0.73 -23.53 11.01
N PRO A 315 0.81 -24.31 9.91
CA PRO A 315 -0.39 -24.94 9.33
C PRO A 315 -1.15 -25.86 10.29
N ASP A 316 -0.46 -26.49 11.24
CA ASP A 316 -1.06 -27.31 12.29
C ASP A 316 -1.56 -26.51 13.50
N CYS A 317 -1.46 -25.19 13.47
CA CYS A 317 -1.94 -24.26 14.50
C CYS A 317 -1.34 -24.48 15.91
N LYS A 318 -0.20 -25.20 16.01
CA LYS A 318 0.46 -25.45 17.30
C LYS A 318 1.44 -24.38 17.71
N PHE A 319 1.99 -23.65 16.73
CA PHE A 319 3.01 -22.64 16.96
C PHE A 319 2.67 -21.36 16.24
N VAL A 320 3.25 -20.25 16.75
CA VAL A 320 3.21 -18.93 16.10
C VAL A 320 4.63 -18.46 15.86
N TYR A 321 4.90 -18.03 14.63
CA TYR A 321 6.12 -17.32 14.29
C TYR A 321 5.92 -15.82 14.42
N ILE A 322 6.95 -15.13 14.91
CA ILE A 322 7.00 -13.68 15.06
C ILE A 322 8.38 -13.21 14.58
N SER A 323 8.43 -12.19 13.76
CA SER A 323 9.65 -11.42 13.54
C SER A 323 9.80 -10.43 14.70
N TRP A 324 10.75 -10.68 15.58
CA TRP A 324 11.16 -9.78 16.66
C TRP A 324 12.26 -8.85 16.13
N VAL A 325 12.11 -7.54 16.29
CA VAL A 325 13.07 -6.54 15.83
C VAL A 325 13.47 -5.68 17.04
N ASN A 326 14.77 -5.42 17.21
CA ASN A 326 15.26 -4.53 18.27
C ASN A 326 14.86 -3.07 17.99
N ARG A 327 14.96 -2.18 18.98
CA ARG A 327 14.61 -0.77 18.83
C ARG A 327 15.45 -0.06 17.77
N GLU A 328 16.73 -0.38 17.68
CA GLU A 328 17.67 0.17 16.70
C GLU A 328 17.36 -0.31 15.28
N GLN A 329 16.40 -1.22 15.12
CA GLN A 329 15.91 -1.77 13.86
C GLN A 329 17.02 -2.32 12.96
N ASN A 330 18.12 -2.75 13.53
CA ASN A 330 19.27 -3.30 12.82
C ASN A 330 19.49 -4.80 13.05
N LYS A 331 18.64 -5.42 13.89
CA LYS A 331 18.62 -6.85 14.17
C LYS A 331 17.20 -7.39 14.18
N MET A 332 16.98 -8.49 13.43
CA MET A 332 15.73 -9.26 13.43
C MET A 332 15.98 -10.70 13.84
N GLU A 333 15.05 -11.28 14.59
CA GLU A 333 14.98 -12.68 14.94
C GLU A 333 13.63 -13.27 14.56
N LEU A 334 13.62 -14.34 13.77
CA LEU A 334 12.40 -15.12 13.50
C LEU A 334 12.22 -16.12 14.64
N ARG A 335 11.34 -15.80 15.57
CA ARG A 335 11.06 -16.55 16.80
C ARG A 335 9.83 -17.42 16.67
N LYS A 336 9.93 -18.66 17.10
CA LYS A 336 8.83 -19.64 17.14
C LYS A 336 8.35 -19.82 18.58
N TYR A 337 7.06 -19.66 18.80
CA TYR A 337 6.43 -19.81 20.12
C TYR A 337 5.42 -20.94 20.13
N ASP A 338 5.36 -21.68 21.24
CA ASP A 338 4.32 -22.67 21.50
C ASP A 338 3.01 -21.97 21.84
N ALA A 339 1.94 -22.29 21.12
CA ALA A 339 0.66 -21.58 21.25
C ALA A 339 -0.07 -21.91 22.57
N VAL A 340 0.25 -23.04 23.21
CA VAL A 340 -0.42 -23.48 24.45
C VAL A 340 0.29 -22.94 25.68
N SER A 341 1.61 -23.00 25.74
CA SER A 341 2.39 -22.53 26.88
C SER A 341 2.78 -21.05 26.80
N GLY A 342 2.82 -20.47 25.60
CA GLY A 342 3.37 -19.13 25.36
C GLY A 342 4.92 -19.08 25.40
N GLY A 343 5.57 -20.23 25.56
CA GLY A 343 7.03 -20.33 25.66
C GLY A 343 7.75 -20.21 24.33
N LEU A 344 8.93 -19.57 24.31
CA LEU A 344 9.84 -19.58 23.15
C LEU A 344 10.36 -20.97 22.91
N VAL A 345 10.17 -21.51 21.71
CA VAL A 345 10.65 -22.82 21.27
C VAL A 345 12.00 -22.74 20.62
N SER A 346 12.17 -21.80 19.68
CA SER A 346 13.42 -21.63 18.93
C SER A 346 13.50 -20.23 18.31
N VAL A 347 14.73 -19.84 17.95
CA VAL A 347 15.04 -18.76 17.02
C VAL A 347 15.57 -19.43 15.75
N ASP A 348 14.76 -19.39 14.69
CA ASP A 348 15.03 -20.18 13.48
C ASP A 348 15.81 -19.40 12.41
N TYR A 349 15.81 -18.06 12.52
CA TYR A 349 16.60 -17.18 11.67
C TYR A 349 16.97 -15.91 12.42
N GLN A 350 18.13 -15.36 12.08
CA GLN A 350 18.59 -14.05 12.55
C GLN A 350 19.15 -13.29 11.36
N MET A 351 18.80 -12.03 11.27
CA MET A 351 19.36 -11.09 10.31
C MET A 351 19.84 -9.84 11.07
N SER A 352 20.99 -9.35 10.70
CA SER A 352 21.50 -8.05 11.20
C SER A 352 22.17 -7.28 10.08
N HIS A 353 22.05 -5.98 10.13
CA HIS A 353 22.68 -5.10 9.16
C HIS A 353 23.26 -3.87 9.88
N PRO A 354 24.42 -3.30 9.46
CA PRO A 354 25.01 -2.13 10.12
C PRO A 354 24.12 -0.88 10.09
N LYS A 355 23.12 -0.84 9.22
CA LYS A 355 22.17 0.27 9.09
C LYS A 355 20.83 -0.15 9.65
N PHE A 356 19.98 -0.81 8.87
CA PHE A 356 18.66 -1.27 9.31
C PHE A 356 18.24 -2.56 8.61
N VAL A 357 17.24 -3.23 9.15
CA VAL A 357 16.54 -4.39 8.59
C VAL A 357 15.04 -4.12 8.55
N GLU A 358 14.37 -4.60 7.49
CA GLU A 358 12.92 -4.39 7.28
C GLU A 358 12.21 -5.70 6.97
N PRO A 359 11.87 -6.50 8.00
CA PRO A 359 11.13 -7.76 7.80
C PRO A 359 9.65 -7.46 7.54
N GLU A 360 9.26 -7.34 6.28
CA GLU A 360 7.89 -7.04 5.88
C GLU A 360 6.99 -8.28 5.75
N ASN A 361 7.59 -9.48 5.58
CA ASN A 361 6.85 -10.69 5.27
C ASN A 361 7.17 -11.81 6.26
N GLY A 362 6.14 -12.54 6.70
CA GLY A 362 6.31 -13.73 7.52
C GLY A 362 6.56 -15.01 6.69
N PRO A 363 6.84 -16.14 7.36
CA PRO A 363 7.01 -17.43 6.72
C PRO A 363 5.83 -17.82 5.81
N LEU A 364 6.13 -18.22 4.58
CA LEU A 364 5.19 -18.89 3.67
C LEU A 364 5.45 -20.39 3.71
N PHE A 365 4.61 -21.16 4.40
CA PHE A 365 4.78 -22.59 4.54
C PHE A 365 4.67 -23.34 3.21
N ILE A 366 5.54 -24.32 3.00
CA ILE A 366 5.49 -25.21 1.85
C ILE A 366 4.23 -26.08 1.95
N PRO A 367 3.46 -26.26 0.86
CA PRO A 367 2.27 -27.10 0.88
C PRO A 367 2.56 -28.51 1.42
N GLY A 368 1.77 -28.94 2.42
CA GLY A 368 1.92 -30.21 3.11
C GLY A 368 3.00 -30.29 4.19
N SER A 369 3.70 -29.17 4.47
CA SER A 369 4.66 -29.09 5.58
C SER A 369 4.17 -28.18 6.70
N ASN A 370 4.36 -28.59 7.95
CA ASN A 370 4.14 -27.77 9.14
C ASN A 370 5.41 -27.04 9.62
N THR A 371 6.55 -27.30 8.97
CA THR A 371 7.86 -26.81 9.41
C THR A 371 8.61 -26.08 8.32
N ASP A 372 8.61 -26.61 7.09
CA ASP A 372 9.38 -26.02 5.99
C ASP A 372 8.64 -24.82 5.39
N PHE A 373 9.37 -23.73 5.15
CA PHE A 373 8.80 -22.50 4.63
C PHE A 373 9.76 -21.72 3.74
N LEU A 374 9.21 -20.81 2.97
CA LEU A 374 9.95 -19.75 2.29
C LEU A 374 9.90 -18.46 3.11
N LEU A 375 11.00 -17.71 3.09
CA LEU A 375 11.08 -16.36 3.66
C LEU A 375 11.72 -15.42 2.64
N GLN A 376 11.21 -14.19 2.54
CA GLN A 376 11.88 -13.09 1.83
C GLN A 376 12.98 -12.50 2.73
N SER A 377 14.15 -12.22 2.15
CA SER A 377 15.27 -11.63 2.87
C SER A 377 16.19 -10.85 1.93
N GLU A 378 16.74 -9.77 2.44
CA GLU A 378 17.71 -8.91 1.74
C GLU A 378 19.17 -9.26 2.10
N SER A 379 19.42 -10.44 2.65
CA SER A 379 20.73 -10.83 3.17
C SER A 379 21.86 -10.85 2.14
N ASP A 380 21.55 -10.87 0.84
CA ASP A 380 22.54 -10.74 -0.24
C ASP A 380 22.56 -9.36 -0.90
N GLY A 381 21.82 -8.38 -0.34
CA GLY A 381 21.70 -7.01 -0.85
C GLY A 381 20.52 -6.76 -1.76
N TRP A 382 19.68 -7.78 -1.98
CA TRP A 382 18.44 -7.72 -2.78
C TRP A 382 17.35 -8.54 -2.09
N ASN A 383 16.10 -8.16 -2.25
CA ASN A 383 14.99 -8.92 -1.67
C ASN A 383 14.75 -10.20 -2.46
N HIS A 384 15.18 -11.34 -1.89
CA HIS A 384 15.11 -12.65 -2.51
C HIS A 384 14.46 -13.71 -1.63
N LEU A 385 14.15 -14.88 -2.22
CA LEU A 385 13.49 -16.00 -1.56
C LEU A 385 14.52 -17.01 -1.03
N TYR A 386 14.32 -17.40 0.23
CA TYR A 386 15.11 -18.39 0.95
C TYR A 386 14.21 -19.50 1.44
N LEU A 387 14.60 -20.76 1.18
CA LEU A 387 13.95 -21.97 1.68
C LEU A 387 14.57 -22.35 3.01
N PHE A 388 13.74 -22.51 4.02
CA PHE A 388 14.04 -23.05 5.34
C PHE A 388 13.53 -24.46 5.41
N LYS A 389 14.42 -25.45 5.47
CA LYS A 389 14.09 -26.87 5.53
C LYS A 389 14.56 -27.50 6.83
N PHE A 390 13.64 -28.07 7.58
CA PHE A 390 13.91 -28.65 8.89
C PHE A 390 14.15 -30.16 8.77
N ALA A 391 15.40 -30.57 8.86
CA ALA A 391 15.77 -32.01 9.02
C ALA A 391 15.87 -32.40 10.51
N ASN A 392 16.15 -31.41 11.37
CA ASN A 392 16.29 -31.51 12.83
C ASN A 392 15.77 -30.21 13.48
N LYS A 393 16.21 -29.88 14.69
CA LYS A 393 15.80 -28.69 15.43
C LYS A 393 16.24 -27.36 14.79
N ARG A 394 17.20 -27.36 13.85
CA ARG A 394 17.68 -26.16 13.14
C ARG A 394 17.40 -26.27 11.64
N PRO A 395 17.00 -25.20 10.98
CA PRO A 395 16.78 -25.23 9.54
C PRO A 395 18.09 -25.24 8.75
N ILE A 396 18.06 -25.93 7.63
CA ILE A 396 19.01 -25.72 6.53
C ILE A 396 18.43 -24.62 5.67
N ILE A 397 19.16 -23.54 5.46
CA ILE A 397 18.72 -22.38 4.70
C ILE A 397 19.35 -22.45 3.30
N LYS A 398 18.52 -22.38 2.28
CA LYS A 398 18.93 -22.37 0.87
C LYS A 398 18.31 -21.19 0.15
N GLN A 399 19.14 -20.32 -0.42
CA GLN A 399 18.65 -19.28 -1.34
C GLN A 399 18.09 -19.92 -2.61
N ILE A 400 16.94 -19.45 -3.11
CA ILE A 400 16.30 -20.02 -4.31
C ILE A 400 16.09 -19.01 -5.44
N THR A 401 16.20 -17.72 -5.17
CA THR A 401 16.25 -16.66 -6.19
C THR A 401 17.48 -15.78 -5.98
N LYS A 402 18.08 -15.27 -7.06
CA LYS A 402 19.25 -14.39 -7.00
C LYS A 402 19.38 -13.53 -8.25
N GLY A 403 19.86 -12.30 -8.09
CA GLY A 403 20.14 -11.37 -9.19
C GLY A 403 20.09 -9.93 -8.72
N ASN A 404 20.35 -9.00 -9.65
CA ASN A 404 20.20 -7.55 -9.38
C ASN A 404 18.75 -7.10 -9.62
N TRP A 405 17.84 -7.72 -8.92
CA TRP A 405 16.39 -7.51 -8.98
C TRP A 405 15.74 -8.01 -7.69
N GLU A 406 14.49 -7.68 -7.46
CA GLU A 406 13.79 -7.99 -6.22
C GLU A 406 12.53 -8.82 -6.45
N VAL A 407 12.27 -9.73 -5.53
CA VAL A 407 10.94 -10.30 -5.31
C VAL A 407 10.10 -9.26 -4.58
N THR A 408 9.03 -8.81 -5.21
CA THR A 408 8.17 -7.78 -4.63
C THR A 408 6.92 -8.36 -3.96
N ASP A 409 6.50 -9.56 -4.37
CA ASP A 409 5.40 -10.29 -3.73
C ASP A 409 5.47 -11.79 -4.04
N VAL A 410 4.82 -12.62 -3.24
CA VAL A 410 4.68 -14.05 -3.46
C VAL A 410 3.20 -14.43 -3.52
N LEU A 411 2.73 -14.83 -4.70
CA LEU A 411 1.32 -15.16 -4.93
C LEU A 411 0.94 -16.55 -4.40
N GLY A 412 1.92 -17.42 -4.15
CA GLY A 412 1.72 -18.76 -3.62
C GLY A 412 2.17 -19.87 -4.56
N PHE A 413 1.83 -21.09 -4.21
CA PHE A 413 2.17 -22.28 -4.97
C PHE A 413 1.05 -22.71 -5.91
N THR A 414 1.40 -23.35 -7.04
CA THR A 414 0.44 -24.14 -7.80
C THR A 414 -0.15 -25.26 -6.93
N LYS A 415 -1.34 -25.76 -7.30
CA LYS A 415 -2.07 -26.77 -6.51
C LYS A 415 -1.27 -28.03 -6.23
N ASP A 416 -0.41 -28.45 -7.16
CA ASP A 416 0.51 -29.58 -7.02
C ASP A 416 1.77 -29.25 -6.19
N GLY A 417 1.93 -27.99 -5.77
CA GLY A 417 3.07 -27.50 -5.00
C GLY A 417 4.40 -27.51 -5.78
N LYS A 418 4.37 -27.67 -7.09
CA LYS A 418 5.58 -27.76 -7.92
C LYS A 418 6.15 -26.40 -8.26
N TYR A 419 5.29 -25.45 -8.65
CA TYR A 419 5.72 -24.12 -9.02
C TYR A 419 5.32 -23.10 -7.97
N LEU A 420 6.22 -22.16 -7.71
CA LEU A 420 6.00 -20.96 -6.93
C LEU A 420 5.74 -19.78 -7.86
N LEU A 421 4.65 -19.05 -7.65
CA LEU A 421 4.35 -17.82 -8.36
C LEU A 421 4.80 -16.62 -7.53
N PHE A 422 5.58 -15.73 -8.14
CA PHE A 422 6.10 -14.53 -7.46
C PHE A 422 6.17 -13.33 -8.41
N GLU A 423 5.89 -12.17 -7.86
CA GLU A 423 6.05 -10.88 -8.53
C GLU A 423 7.48 -10.37 -8.32
N ASN A 424 8.05 -9.73 -9.32
CA ASN A 424 9.43 -9.28 -9.27
C ASN A 424 9.72 -8.13 -10.24
N THR A 425 10.93 -7.56 -10.10
CA THR A 425 11.48 -6.47 -10.93
C THR A 425 12.52 -6.94 -11.93
N MET A 426 12.58 -8.23 -12.27
CA MET A 426 13.62 -8.80 -13.12
C MET A 426 13.73 -8.10 -14.50
N ALA A 427 12.62 -7.68 -15.08
CA ALA A 427 12.59 -6.99 -16.36
C ALA A 427 13.08 -5.54 -16.25
N SER A 428 12.63 -4.84 -15.22
CA SER A 428 12.94 -3.44 -14.96
C SER A 428 12.52 -3.06 -13.54
N PRO A 429 13.25 -2.22 -12.83
CA PRO A 429 12.78 -1.67 -11.56
C PRO A 429 11.49 -0.84 -11.71
N LEU A 430 11.15 -0.39 -12.93
CA LEU A 430 9.94 0.36 -13.23
C LEU A 430 8.70 -0.53 -13.45
N GLU A 431 8.88 -1.84 -13.53
CA GLU A 431 7.84 -2.79 -13.90
C GLU A 431 7.64 -3.87 -12.84
N ARG A 432 6.50 -4.53 -12.90
CA ARG A 432 6.17 -5.71 -12.07
C ARG A 432 5.70 -6.82 -12.99
N HIS A 433 6.36 -7.98 -12.88
CA HIS A 433 6.03 -9.17 -13.63
C HIS A 433 5.86 -10.36 -12.70
N VAL A 434 4.95 -11.27 -13.05
CA VAL A 434 4.76 -12.52 -12.32
C VAL A 434 5.35 -13.67 -13.12
N HIS A 435 6.17 -14.43 -12.43
CA HIS A 435 6.81 -15.64 -12.96
C HIS A 435 6.44 -16.86 -12.13
N ALA A 436 6.44 -18.02 -12.78
CA ALA A 436 6.40 -19.32 -12.12
C ALA A 436 7.81 -19.89 -12.05
N LEU A 437 8.24 -20.29 -10.87
CA LEU A 437 9.56 -20.90 -10.59
C LEU A 437 9.39 -22.36 -10.17
N ASP A 438 10.08 -23.29 -10.83
CA ASP A 438 10.32 -24.63 -10.28
C ASP A 438 11.34 -24.51 -9.15
N TRP A 439 10.84 -24.23 -7.94
CA TRP A 439 11.65 -23.84 -6.79
C TRP A 439 12.53 -24.97 -6.25
N LYS A 440 12.16 -26.25 -6.52
CA LYS A 440 12.95 -27.41 -6.10
C LYS A 440 14.20 -27.58 -6.95
N GLU A 441 14.09 -27.28 -8.25
CA GLU A 441 15.19 -27.41 -9.23
C GLU A 441 16.09 -26.18 -9.25
N SER A 442 15.73 -25.11 -8.55
CA SER A 442 16.54 -23.88 -8.50
C SER A 442 17.89 -24.15 -7.83
N LYS A 443 18.97 -23.73 -8.51
CA LYS A 443 20.35 -23.80 -8.03
C LYS A 443 20.93 -22.39 -8.03
N VAL A 444 21.31 -21.92 -6.86
CA VAL A 444 21.96 -20.61 -6.67
C VAL A 444 23.43 -20.82 -6.36
N THR A 445 24.28 -20.03 -7.01
CA THR A 445 25.75 -20.01 -6.83
C THR A 445 26.18 -18.63 -6.34
N ALA A 446 27.45 -18.44 -6.06
CA ALA A 446 27.98 -17.14 -5.67
C ALA A 446 27.72 -16.05 -6.72
N THR A 447 27.76 -16.41 -8.00
CA THR A 447 27.69 -15.45 -9.13
C THR A 447 26.33 -15.40 -9.83
N GLY A 448 25.35 -16.25 -9.46
CA GLY A 448 24.07 -16.23 -10.15
C GLY A 448 23.16 -17.40 -9.77
N MET A 449 22.13 -17.63 -10.59
CA MET A 449 21.20 -18.74 -10.44
C MET A 449 20.99 -19.49 -11.76
N SER A 450 20.70 -20.78 -11.64
CA SER A 450 20.15 -21.62 -12.71
C SER A 450 18.80 -22.13 -12.27
N ALA A 451 17.76 -21.77 -12.96
CA ALA A 451 16.39 -22.14 -12.62
C ALA A 451 15.51 -22.14 -13.87
N LYS A 452 14.44 -22.93 -13.82
CA LYS A 452 13.37 -22.86 -14.78
C LYS A 452 12.36 -21.81 -14.30
N ILE A 453 12.30 -20.68 -15.01
CA ILE A 453 11.39 -19.58 -14.74
C ILE A 453 10.49 -19.41 -15.97
N ILE A 454 9.20 -19.30 -15.75
CA ILE A 454 8.20 -19.16 -16.81
C ILE A 454 7.49 -17.82 -16.60
N ASP A 455 7.54 -16.96 -17.62
CA ASP A 455 6.82 -15.69 -17.61
C ASP A 455 5.32 -15.93 -17.74
N LEU A 456 4.54 -15.37 -16.83
CA LEU A 456 3.09 -15.52 -16.79
C LEU A 456 2.34 -14.24 -17.16
N THR A 457 3.00 -13.11 -17.26
CA THR A 457 2.36 -11.81 -17.48
C THR A 457 2.82 -11.16 -18.78
N PRO A 458 1.95 -10.32 -19.40
CA PRO A 458 2.37 -9.54 -20.56
C PRO A 458 3.59 -8.68 -20.25
N SER A 459 4.52 -8.63 -21.19
CA SER A 459 5.68 -7.75 -21.16
C SER A 459 5.30 -6.27 -21.32
N ASN A 460 6.18 -5.37 -20.89
CA ASN A 460 6.08 -3.91 -21.03
C ASN A 460 4.94 -3.31 -20.20
N GLY A 461 5.17 -3.23 -18.89
CA GLY A 461 4.28 -2.54 -17.97
C GLY A 461 4.28 -3.12 -16.56
N THR A 462 3.48 -2.51 -15.74
CA THR A 462 3.26 -2.94 -14.35
C THR A 462 2.03 -3.83 -14.29
N ASN A 463 2.21 -5.05 -13.80
CA ASN A 463 1.17 -6.05 -13.64
C ASN A 463 0.79 -6.15 -12.15
N LYS A 464 -0.51 -6.27 -11.87
CA LYS A 464 -1.04 -6.58 -10.54
C LYS A 464 -1.89 -7.82 -10.63
N CYS A 465 -1.47 -8.89 -9.97
CA CYS A 465 -2.04 -10.21 -10.13
C CYS A 465 -2.78 -10.69 -8.88
N SER A 466 -3.81 -11.51 -9.11
CA SER A 466 -4.50 -12.31 -8.09
C SER A 466 -4.60 -13.74 -8.61
N PHE A 467 -3.92 -14.66 -7.94
CA PHE A 467 -3.86 -16.07 -8.31
C PHE A 467 -4.77 -16.92 -7.44
N ASN A 468 -5.49 -17.84 -8.04
CA ASN A 468 -6.26 -18.87 -7.34
C ASN A 468 -5.64 -20.24 -7.61
N ALA A 469 -4.95 -20.77 -6.61
CA ALA A 469 -4.27 -22.06 -6.71
C ALA A 469 -5.22 -23.24 -6.95
N GLU A 470 -6.48 -23.17 -6.48
CA GLU A 470 -7.45 -24.25 -6.61
C GLU A 470 -7.89 -24.51 -8.05
N ASN A 471 -7.99 -23.47 -8.86
CA ASN A 471 -8.39 -23.56 -10.26
C ASN A 471 -7.25 -23.30 -11.24
N GLY A 472 -6.07 -22.91 -10.77
CA GLY A 472 -4.92 -22.60 -11.61
C GLY A 472 -5.07 -21.36 -12.47
N LEU A 473 -5.98 -20.47 -12.14
CA LEU A 473 -6.29 -19.25 -12.90
C LEU A 473 -5.80 -18.00 -12.19
N MET A 474 -5.35 -17.02 -12.97
CA MET A 474 -4.87 -15.74 -12.47
C MET A 474 -5.57 -14.59 -13.19
N ILE A 475 -6.05 -13.61 -12.43
CA ILE A 475 -6.53 -12.34 -12.96
C ILE A 475 -5.36 -11.35 -12.87
N ASN A 476 -4.96 -10.79 -14.00
CA ASN A 476 -3.89 -9.81 -14.11
C ASN A 476 -4.42 -8.47 -14.59
N THR A 477 -4.06 -7.40 -13.90
CA THR A 477 -4.30 -6.02 -14.32
C THR A 477 -2.98 -5.40 -14.78
N LEU A 478 -2.86 -5.19 -16.08
CA LEU A 478 -1.73 -4.49 -16.72
C LEU A 478 -2.02 -3.00 -16.84
N SER A 479 -1.00 -2.18 -16.58
CA SER A 479 -0.94 -0.77 -16.93
C SER A 479 0.44 -0.41 -17.45
N ASN A 480 0.51 0.43 -18.48
CA ASN A 480 1.74 1.09 -18.94
C ASN A 480 1.39 2.49 -19.50
N TYR A 481 2.38 3.26 -19.99
CA TYR A 481 2.07 4.65 -20.40
C TYR A 481 1.09 4.75 -21.55
N GLN A 482 0.92 3.73 -22.36
CA GLN A 482 -0.02 3.69 -23.50
C GLN A 482 -1.35 3.08 -23.12
N THR A 483 -1.32 2.10 -22.22
CA THR A 483 -2.48 1.30 -21.78
C THR A 483 -2.86 1.70 -20.36
N PRO A 484 -3.95 2.47 -20.18
CA PRO A 484 -4.37 2.90 -18.84
C PRO A 484 -4.69 1.72 -17.91
N ARG A 485 -5.45 0.75 -18.42
CA ARG A 485 -5.78 -0.48 -17.72
C ARG A 485 -6.28 -1.54 -18.70
N LYS A 486 -5.70 -2.73 -18.62
CA LYS A 486 -6.15 -3.93 -19.31
C LYS A 486 -6.18 -5.10 -18.34
N ILE A 487 -7.28 -5.84 -18.29
CA ILE A 487 -7.40 -6.98 -17.39
C ILE A 487 -7.40 -8.26 -18.21
N TYR A 488 -6.55 -9.17 -17.83
CA TYR A 488 -6.39 -10.47 -18.44
C TYR A 488 -6.82 -11.58 -17.48
N LEU A 489 -7.41 -12.61 -18.05
CA LEU A 489 -7.56 -13.91 -17.43
C LEU A 489 -6.49 -14.84 -18.01
N ILE A 490 -5.67 -15.41 -17.13
CA ILE A 490 -4.50 -16.23 -17.48
C ILE A 490 -4.69 -17.63 -16.90
N ASP A 491 -4.64 -18.64 -17.74
CA ASP A 491 -4.60 -20.04 -17.33
C ASP A 491 -3.13 -20.43 -17.07
N VAL A 492 -2.74 -20.33 -15.82
CA VAL A 492 -1.37 -20.61 -15.35
C VAL A 492 -0.96 -22.05 -15.62
N THR A 493 -1.89 -23.00 -15.43
CA THR A 493 -1.61 -24.44 -15.62
C THR A 493 -1.28 -24.75 -17.06
N ASN A 494 -2.09 -24.24 -17.99
CA ASN A 494 -1.85 -24.42 -19.43
C ASN A 494 -0.60 -23.66 -19.90
N GLN A 495 -0.37 -22.45 -19.38
CA GLN A 495 0.81 -21.67 -19.74
C GLN A 495 2.10 -22.39 -19.32
N ILE A 496 2.15 -22.92 -18.12
CA ILE A 496 3.26 -23.74 -17.65
C ILE A 496 3.41 -25.00 -18.51
N GLY A 497 2.31 -25.71 -18.81
CA GLY A 497 2.30 -26.90 -19.66
C GLY A 497 2.84 -26.64 -21.07
N ASN A 498 2.37 -25.61 -21.72
CA ASN A 498 2.80 -25.22 -23.07
C ASN A 498 4.28 -24.84 -23.12
N SER A 499 4.79 -24.12 -22.13
CA SER A 499 6.21 -23.76 -22.02
C SER A 499 7.12 -24.98 -21.82
N LEU A 500 6.57 -26.12 -21.38
CA LEU A 500 7.31 -27.38 -21.22
C LEU A 500 7.38 -28.23 -22.51
N THR A 501 6.40 -28.07 -23.39
CA THR A 501 6.24 -28.89 -24.61
C THR A 501 6.83 -28.24 -25.85
N GLN A 502 7.10 -26.96 -25.88
CA GLN A 502 7.79 -26.29 -26.98
C GLN A 502 9.28 -26.70 -26.96
N ASN A 503 9.66 -27.51 -27.93
CA ASN A 503 11.03 -28.01 -28.09
C ASN A 503 12.01 -26.88 -28.42
N GLY A 504 12.89 -26.59 -27.49
CA GLY A 504 14.06 -25.74 -27.63
C GLY A 504 13.98 -24.43 -26.83
N PRO A 505 15.10 -24.05 -26.20
CA PRO A 505 15.19 -22.72 -25.61
C PRO A 505 15.18 -21.71 -26.75
N THR A 506 14.04 -21.12 -27.05
CA THR A 506 14.02 -19.89 -27.80
C THR A 506 14.76 -18.88 -26.91
N LYS A 507 16.02 -18.61 -27.25
CA LYS A 507 16.78 -17.48 -26.72
C LYS A 507 16.14 -16.22 -27.30
N THR A 508 14.91 -15.95 -26.91
CA THR A 508 14.33 -14.63 -27.11
C THR A 508 15.13 -13.71 -26.22
N LYS A 509 15.85 -12.82 -26.84
CA LYS A 509 16.51 -11.69 -26.19
C LYS A 509 15.38 -10.88 -25.56
N LEU A 510 15.13 -11.15 -24.26
CA LEU A 510 14.19 -10.36 -23.52
C LEU A 510 14.63 -8.90 -23.57
N PRO A 511 13.74 -7.95 -23.48
CA PRO A 511 14.08 -6.54 -23.30
C PRO A 511 14.69 -6.26 -21.91
N TYR A 512 15.28 -7.28 -21.30
CA TYR A 512 15.97 -7.18 -20.01
C TYR A 512 17.33 -6.52 -20.25
N THR A 513 17.66 -5.54 -19.43
CA THR A 513 19.02 -4.99 -19.41
C THR A 513 19.98 -6.12 -19.06
N GLU A 514 21.10 -6.25 -19.79
CA GLU A 514 22.12 -7.30 -19.58
C GLU A 514 22.64 -7.36 -18.12
N THR A 515 22.39 -6.32 -17.33
CA THR A 515 22.78 -6.19 -15.93
C THR A 515 21.81 -6.90 -14.94
N ALA A 516 20.56 -7.20 -15.34
CA ALA A 516 19.56 -7.81 -14.45
C ALA A 516 19.67 -9.33 -14.36
N ILE A 517 20.25 -9.98 -15.39
CA ILE A 517 20.42 -11.45 -15.41
C ILE A 517 21.86 -11.76 -15.02
N PRO A 518 22.10 -12.50 -13.91
CA PRO A 518 23.44 -12.90 -13.56
C PRO A 518 24.11 -13.72 -14.66
N ALA A 519 25.39 -13.50 -14.91
CA ALA A 519 26.17 -14.30 -15.85
C ALA A 519 26.08 -15.78 -15.47
N GLY A 520 25.58 -16.63 -16.36
CA GLY A 520 25.40 -18.07 -16.13
C GLY A 520 23.98 -18.48 -15.73
N ALA A 521 23.01 -17.55 -15.62
CA ALA A 521 21.61 -17.92 -15.45
C ALA A 521 21.02 -18.43 -16.78
N THR A 522 20.48 -19.65 -16.78
CA THR A 522 19.67 -20.14 -17.89
C THR A 522 18.20 -19.93 -17.55
N ILE A 523 17.66 -18.81 -18.02
CA ILE A 523 16.23 -18.52 -17.88
C ILE A 523 15.56 -18.98 -19.17
N THR A 524 14.75 -20.03 -19.11
CA THR A 524 13.91 -20.45 -20.22
C THR A 524 12.59 -19.70 -20.11
N ILE A 525 12.37 -18.71 -20.98
CA ILE A 525 11.12 -17.98 -21.02
C ILE A 525 10.28 -18.59 -22.12
N GLY A 526 9.18 -19.19 -21.71
CA GLY A 526 8.14 -19.62 -22.64
C GLY A 526 7.24 -18.43 -22.97
N GLU A 527 7.19 -18.01 -24.23
CA GLU A 527 6.11 -17.16 -24.73
C GLU A 527 4.80 -17.96 -24.68
N GLY A 528 4.14 -17.91 -23.52
CA GLY A 528 2.85 -18.53 -23.32
C GLY A 528 1.74 -17.53 -23.62
N VAL A 529 1.29 -17.49 -24.86
CA VAL A 529 0.23 -16.55 -25.26
C VAL A 529 -1.14 -17.23 -25.24
N ASN A 530 -1.73 -17.36 -24.05
CA ASN A 530 -3.18 -17.57 -23.92
C ASN A 530 -3.77 -16.62 -22.86
N HIS A 531 -3.46 -15.33 -23.01
CA HIS A 531 -4.04 -14.30 -22.17
C HIS A 531 -5.38 -13.87 -22.75
N LYS A 532 -6.49 -14.19 -22.09
CA LYS A 532 -7.81 -13.71 -22.48
C LYS A 532 -8.04 -12.32 -21.92
N ILE A 533 -8.26 -11.32 -22.78
CA ILE A 533 -8.67 -9.99 -22.35
C ILE A 533 -10.12 -10.08 -21.88
N ILE A 534 -10.36 -9.74 -20.61
CA ILE A 534 -11.69 -9.68 -20.01
C ILE A 534 -12.18 -8.25 -19.84
N PHE A 535 -11.26 -7.28 -19.82
CA PHE A 535 -11.61 -5.86 -19.75
C PHE A 535 -10.48 -5.00 -20.32
N GLU A 536 -10.84 -3.93 -21.01
CA GLU A 536 -9.92 -2.88 -21.44
C GLU A 536 -10.57 -1.50 -21.23
N SER A 537 -9.89 -0.64 -20.48
CA SER A 537 -10.30 0.76 -20.35
C SER A 537 -9.80 1.55 -21.55
N PRO A 538 -10.67 2.25 -22.29
CA PRO A 538 -10.20 3.23 -23.24
C PRO A 538 -9.38 4.29 -22.51
N ASN A 539 -8.42 4.93 -23.20
CA ASN A 539 -7.67 6.03 -22.61
C ASN A 539 -8.61 7.23 -22.38
N PRO A 540 -8.93 7.58 -21.12
CA PRO A 540 -9.95 8.57 -20.81
C PRO A 540 -9.53 10.01 -21.18
N ILE A 541 -8.24 10.22 -21.45
CA ILE A 541 -7.69 11.54 -21.80
C ILE A 541 -7.22 11.63 -23.25
N ALA A 542 -7.46 10.62 -24.07
CA ALA A 542 -7.01 10.60 -25.47
C ALA A 542 -7.53 11.78 -26.29
N SER A 543 -8.76 12.24 -26.01
CA SER A 543 -9.39 13.36 -26.70
C SER A 543 -8.91 14.74 -26.23
N LEU A 544 -8.14 14.82 -25.14
CA LEU A 544 -7.70 16.10 -24.58
C LEU A 544 -6.49 16.70 -25.32
N GLY A 545 -5.85 15.95 -26.22
CA GLY A 545 -4.68 16.41 -26.98
C GLY A 545 -3.50 16.86 -26.12
N LEU A 546 -3.29 16.18 -24.99
CA LEU A 546 -2.24 16.53 -24.01
C LEU A 546 -0.85 16.26 -24.58
N GLY A 547 0.13 17.02 -24.08
CA GLY A 547 1.53 16.88 -24.45
C GLY A 547 2.12 15.52 -24.05
N LYS A 548 3.27 15.19 -24.62
CA LYS A 548 3.94 13.92 -24.35
C LYS A 548 4.49 13.83 -22.93
N MET A 549 4.60 12.61 -22.45
CA MET A 549 5.34 12.23 -21.26
C MET A 549 6.54 11.37 -21.66
N GLU A 550 7.69 11.61 -21.05
CA GLU A 550 8.90 10.82 -21.27
C GLU A 550 9.47 10.34 -19.94
N ILE A 551 10.03 9.13 -19.95
CA ILE A 551 10.86 8.60 -18.86
C ILE A 551 12.28 8.50 -19.37
N ASN A 552 13.21 9.03 -18.60
CA ASN A 552 14.65 9.03 -18.90
C ASN A 552 15.39 8.30 -17.79
N LYS A 553 16.51 7.69 -18.17
CA LYS A 553 17.45 7.05 -17.26
C LYS A 553 18.80 7.76 -17.34
N ARG A 554 19.42 8.07 -16.23
CA ARG A 554 20.75 8.66 -16.13
C ARG A 554 21.56 7.97 -15.04
N MET A 555 22.87 7.88 -15.24
CA MET A 555 23.79 7.48 -14.19
C MET A 555 24.06 8.67 -13.27
N VAL A 556 23.68 8.58 -12.00
CA VAL A 556 23.84 9.62 -10.98
C VAL A 556 24.42 9.01 -9.73
N ASN A 557 25.56 9.52 -9.28
CA ASN A 557 26.24 9.05 -8.07
C ASN A 557 26.45 7.51 -8.03
N GLY A 558 26.77 6.90 -9.17
CA GLY A 558 27.04 5.47 -9.30
C GLY A 558 25.83 4.56 -9.46
N PHE A 559 24.62 5.12 -9.58
CA PHE A 559 23.38 4.37 -9.74
C PHE A 559 22.56 4.84 -10.93
N ASP A 560 21.87 3.91 -11.56
CA ASP A 560 20.81 4.22 -12.54
C ASP A 560 19.65 4.91 -11.82
N GLN A 561 19.38 6.17 -12.17
CA GLN A 561 18.24 6.93 -11.66
C GLN A 561 17.28 7.27 -12.78
N TYR A 562 16.00 7.19 -12.48
CA TYR A 562 14.94 7.47 -13.44
C TYR A 562 14.31 8.82 -13.19
N SER A 563 13.94 9.49 -14.30
CA SER A 563 13.19 10.74 -14.26
C SER A 563 12.03 10.71 -15.23
N ARG A 564 10.97 11.45 -14.93
CA ARG A 564 9.78 11.60 -15.75
C ARG A 564 9.58 13.09 -16.06
N ILE A 565 9.23 13.37 -17.33
CA ILE A 565 8.98 14.73 -17.82
C ILE A 565 7.64 14.79 -18.51
N PHE A 566 6.84 15.78 -18.16
CA PHE A 566 5.64 16.17 -18.91
C PHE A 566 5.91 17.44 -19.69
N TYR A 567 5.67 17.39 -21.01
CA TYR A 567 5.82 18.53 -21.92
C TYR A 567 4.44 19.09 -22.27
N PRO A 568 4.32 20.39 -22.59
CA PRO A 568 3.10 20.95 -23.15
C PRO A 568 2.78 20.36 -24.54
N SER A 569 1.51 20.35 -24.94
CA SER A 569 1.09 19.83 -26.26
C SER A 569 1.71 20.59 -27.44
N ASN A 570 2.01 21.87 -27.24
CA ASN A 570 2.66 22.74 -28.23
C ASN A 570 4.17 22.93 -27.96
N PHE A 571 4.83 21.92 -27.39
CA PHE A 571 6.24 21.98 -27.04
C PHE A 571 7.12 22.29 -28.25
N ASP A 572 7.95 23.32 -28.12
CA ASP A 572 8.98 23.71 -29.10
C ASP A 572 10.36 23.66 -28.40
N PRO A 573 11.27 22.80 -28.82
CA PRO A 573 12.59 22.64 -28.18
C PRO A 573 13.46 23.90 -28.25
N ASN A 574 13.08 24.89 -29.07
CA ASN A 574 13.80 26.16 -29.22
C ASN A 574 13.25 27.26 -28.31
N LYS A 575 12.12 27.05 -27.68
CA LYS A 575 11.54 27.94 -26.67
C LYS A 575 12.04 27.61 -25.29
N LYS A 576 12.03 28.60 -24.40
CA LYS A 576 12.35 28.42 -22.99
C LYS A 576 11.08 28.33 -22.16
N TYR A 577 11.01 27.31 -21.31
CA TYR A 577 9.87 27.04 -20.44
C TYR A 577 10.29 27.12 -18.96
N PRO A 578 9.43 27.65 -18.09
CA PRO A 578 9.57 27.46 -16.65
C PRO A 578 9.40 25.98 -16.32
N VAL A 579 10.11 25.53 -15.30
CA VAL A 579 10.08 24.12 -14.87
C VAL A 579 9.54 24.01 -13.45
N VAL A 580 8.61 23.11 -13.21
CA VAL A 580 8.19 22.68 -11.87
C VAL A 580 8.76 21.30 -11.59
N VAL A 581 9.64 21.20 -10.60
CA VAL A 581 10.14 19.93 -10.08
C VAL A 581 9.14 19.42 -9.06
N TYR A 582 8.54 18.24 -9.31
CA TYR A 582 7.75 17.53 -8.31
C TYR A 582 8.65 16.52 -7.60
N VAL A 583 8.84 16.69 -6.30
CA VAL A 583 9.73 15.84 -5.50
C VAL A 583 8.95 15.13 -4.39
N TYR A 584 9.24 13.86 -4.18
CA TYR A 584 8.97 13.19 -2.91
C TYR A 584 10.29 12.84 -2.23
N GLY A 585 11.06 11.92 -2.78
CA GLY A 585 12.44 11.63 -2.42
C GLY A 585 12.63 10.79 -1.17
N GLY A 586 11.56 10.46 -0.44
CA GLY A 586 11.65 9.70 0.81
C GLY A 586 12.00 8.23 0.63
N PRO A 587 12.48 7.58 1.69
CA PRO A 587 12.78 6.15 1.70
C PRO A 587 11.64 5.29 1.13
N HIS A 588 12.01 4.29 0.35
CA HIS A 588 11.12 3.33 -0.32
C HIS A 588 10.09 3.94 -1.29
N ALA A 589 10.13 5.23 -1.55
CA ALA A 589 9.25 5.85 -2.52
C ALA A 589 9.68 5.52 -3.95
N GLN A 590 8.75 5.08 -4.79
CA GLN A 590 8.95 4.97 -6.22
C GLN A 590 7.89 5.81 -6.94
N MET A 591 8.30 6.99 -7.43
CA MET A 591 7.40 7.94 -8.11
C MET A 591 7.30 7.68 -9.61
N ILE A 592 8.23 6.90 -10.16
CA ILE A 592 8.33 6.64 -11.58
C ILE A 592 8.20 5.15 -11.83
N THR A 593 7.18 4.77 -12.59
CA THR A 593 6.88 3.40 -12.96
C THR A 593 6.42 3.32 -14.41
N ASN A 594 6.59 2.17 -15.06
CA ASN A 594 5.94 1.91 -16.35
C ASN A 594 4.47 1.56 -16.13
N SER A 595 3.70 2.56 -15.75
CA SER A 595 2.25 2.52 -15.60
C SER A 595 1.63 3.74 -16.28
N TRP A 596 0.30 3.82 -16.30
CA TRP A 596 -0.39 4.98 -16.89
C TRP A 596 0.07 6.29 -16.24
N LEU A 597 0.37 7.29 -17.07
CA LEU A 597 1.00 8.56 -16.69
C LEU A 597 2.40 8.39 -16.05
N GLY A 598 3.05 7.23 -16.25
CA GLY A 598 4.37 6.98 -15.68
C GLY A 598 4.40 7.02 -14.14
N GLY A 599 3.27 6.72 -13.44
CA GLY A 599 3.10 6.92 -12.01
C GLY A 599 2.76 8.37 -11.61
N GLY A 600 2.57 9.28 -12.56
CA GLY A 600 2.16 10.67 -12.33
C GLY A 600 0.65 10.83 -12.17
N ASN A 601 0.20 12.09 -12.18
CA ASN A 601 -1.21 12.45 -12.13
C ASN A 601 -1.57 13.54 -13.16
N LEU A 602 -2.85 13.78 -13.37
CA LEU A 602 -3.34 14.73 -14.38
C LEU A 602 -2.98 16.19 -14.09
N TRP A 603 -2.72 16.55 -12.83
CA TRP A 603 -2.24 17.89 -12.50
C TRP A 603 -0.89 18.20 -13.16
N MET A 604 -0.03 17.21 -13.37
CA MET A 604 1.24 17.40 -14.06
C MET A 604 1.03 17.78 -15.52
N HIS A 605 0.05 17.15 -16.19
CA HIS A 605 -0.38 17.60 -17.53
C HIS A 605 -1.04 18.98 -17.50
N TYR A 606 -1.87 19.27 -16.48
CA TYR A 606 -2.46 20.60 -16.32
C TYR A 606 -1.39 21.68 -16.27
N MET A 607 -0.35 21.50 -15.48
CA MET A 607 0.76 22.47 -15.43
C MET A 607 1.49 22.54 -16.77
N ALA A 608 1.68 21.40 -17.44
CA ALA A 608 2.31 21.38 -18.76
C ALA A 608 1.49 22.16 -19.78
N GLU A 609 0.19 21.95 -19.88
CA GLU A 609 -0.70 22.69 -20.80
C GLU A 609 -0.81 24.18 -20.48
N ASN A 610 -0.46 24.60 -19.25
CA ASN A 610 -0.31 26.02 -18.87
C ASN A 610 1.11 26.57 -19.14
N GLY A 611 1.91 25.87 -19.94
CA GLY A 611 3.20 26.36 -20.44
C GLY A 611 4.40 26.07 -19.55
N TYR A 612 4.28 25.14 -18.61
CA TYR A 612 5.37 24.67 -17.77
C TYR A 612 5.91 23.32 -18.28
N ILE A 613 7.11 22.95 -17.89
CA ILE A 613 7.58 21.57 -17.95
C ILE A 613 7.54 21.01 -16.53
N VAL A 614 7.01 19.80 -16.35
CA VAL A 614 6.98 19.16 -15.03
C VAL A 614 7.95 17.99 -15.00
N TYR A 615 8.87 18.03 -14.05
CA TYR A 615 9.94 17.06 -13.88
C TYR A 615 9.82 16.34 -12.54
N THR A 616 10.08 15.03 -12.52
CA THR A 616 10.20 14.21 -11.29
C THR A 616 11.41 13.29 -11.44
N GLN A 617 12.17 13.07 -10.36
CA GLN A 617 13.28 12.12 -10.31
C GLN A 617 13.19 11.28 -9.03
N ASP A 618 13.41 9.96 -9.17
CA ASP A 618 13.62 9.05 -8.04
C ASP A 618 15.11 9.03 -7.68
N ASN A 619 15.43 9.52 -6.49
CA ASN A 619 16.77 9.57 -5.93
C ASN A 619 17.13 8.33 -5.13
N ARG A 620 18.37 8.20 -4.65
CA ARG A 620 18.77 7.20 -3.66
C ARG A 620 17.85 7.27 -2.44
N GLY A 621 17.60 6.11 -1.84
CA GLY A 621 16.55 5.89 -0.84
C GLY A 621 15.25 5.34 -1.44
N SER A 622 14.99 5.52 -2.75
CA SER A 622 13.82 4.94 -3.43
C SER A 622 13.94 3.42 -3.54
N SER A 623 12.78 2.72 -3.72
CA SER A 623 12.72 1.26 -3.78
C SER A 623 13.22 0.65 -5.09
N HIS A 624 13.44 -0.66 -5.02
CA HIS A 624 13.58 -1.60 -6.14
C HIS A 624 14.86 -1.45 -6.96
N ARG A 625 15.92 -0.99 -6.31
CA ARG A 625 17.27 -0.94 -6.87
C ARG A 625 18.31 -1.56 -5.95
N GLY A 626 17.85 -2.36 -5.01
CA GLY A 626 18.63 -3.08 -4.02
C GLY A 626 19.02 -2.24 -2.80
N LEU A 627 19.38 -2.95 -1.75
CA LEU A 627 19.62 -2.41 -0.42
C LEU A 627 20.67 -1.28 -0.40
N ALA A 628 21.72 -1.35 -1.25
CA ALA A 628 22.74 -0.31 -1.32
C ALA A 628 22.20 1.06 -1.78
N PHE A 629 21.20 1.04 -2.68
CA PHE A 629 20.50 2.24 -3.13
C PHE A 629 19.53 2.76 -2.07
N GLU A 630 18.78 1.87 -1.46
CA GLU A 630 17.74 2.19 -0.48
C GLU A 630 18.34 2.73 0.83
N ASN A 631 19.36 2.08 1.36
CA ASN A 631 19.96 2.44 2.64
C ASN A 631 21.05 3.53 2.55
N ALA A 632 21.24 4.15 1.37
CA ALA A 632 22.17 5.27 1.18
C ALA A 632 21.82 6.49 2.05
N VAL A 633 20.58 6.59 2.48
CA VAL A 633 20.02 7.71 3.27
C VAL A 633 20.22 7.56 4.78
N HIS A 634 20.65 6.38 5.24
CA HIS A 634 20.76 6.08 6.68
C HIS A 634 21.66 7.08 7.40
N ARG A 635 21.19 7.60 8.55
CA ARG A 635 21.75 8.63 9.43
C ARG A 635 21.85 10.03 8.80
N GLN A 636 21.34 10.23 7.58
CA GLN A 636 21.52 11.48 6.83
C GLN A 636 20.32 11.81 5.90
N LEU A 637 19.08 11.55 6.38
CA LEU A 637 17.88 11.91 5.61
C LEU A 637 17.96 13.35 5.09
N GLY A 638 17.72 13.56 3.80
CA GLY A 638 17.83 14.87 3.14
C GLY A 638 19.25 15.26 2.70
N THR A 639 20.23 14.36 2.75
CA THR A 639 21.60 14.62 2.25
C THR A 639 21.86 13.92 0.93
N ALA A 640 21.75 12.60 0.88
CA ALA A 640 21.92 11.83 -0.34
C ALA A 640 20.83 12.18 -1.38
N GLU A 641 19.62 12.35 -0.93
CA GLU A 641 18.46 12.73 -1.74
C GLU A 641 18.67 14.13 -2.38
N MET A 642 19.11 15.11 -1.58
CA MET A 642 19.39 16.44 -2.10
C MET A 642 20.51 16.44 -3.15
N ALA A 643 21.58 15.65 -2.93
CA ALA A 643 22.67 15.55 -3.89
C ALA A 643 22.16 15.05 -5.25
N ASP A 644 21.30 14.04 -5.26
CA ASP A 644 20.72 13.48 -6.48
C ASP A 644 19.71 14.45 -7.13
N GLN A 645 18.87 15.14 -6.34
CA GLN A 645 17.94 16.14 -6.86
C GLN A 645 18.66 17.36 -7.45
N LEU A 646 19.80 17.75 -6.89
CA LEU A 646 20.64 18.84 -7.43
C LEU A 646 21.35 18.44 -8.71
N ASP A 647 21.76 17.17 -8.88
CA ASP A 647 22.24 16.66 -10.16
C ASP A 647 21.13 16.74 -11.22
N GLY A 648 19.90 16.31 -10.86
CA GLY A 648 18.73 16.45 -11.72
C GLY A 648 18.46 17.90 -12.13
N LEU A 649 18.57 18.83 -11.18
CA LEU A 649 18.43 20.25 -11.44
C LEU A 649 19.54 20.77 -12.39
N ALA A 650 20.78 20.35 -12.21
CA ALA A 650 21.88 20.74 -13.08
C ALA A 650 21.65 20.23 -14.51
N TRP A 651 21.19 18.99 -14.67
CA TRP A 651 20.80 18.44 -15.95
C TRP A 651 19.64 19.23 -16.58
N LEU A 652 18.59 19.56 -15.83
CA LEU A 652 17.47 20.36 -16.31
C LEU A 652 17.97 21.71 -16.85
N LYS A 653 18.81 22.42 -16.09
CA LYS A 653 19.33 23.74 -16.45
C LYS A 653 20.25 23.69 -17.68
N SER A 654 20.81 22.54 -18.04
CA SER A 654 21.60 22.35 -19.26
C SER A 654 20.74 22.17 -20.51
N GLN A 655 19.42 21.89 -20.35
CA GLN A 655 18.54 21.72 -21.50
C GLN A 655 18.22 23.06 -22.17
N LYS A 656 18.30 23.11 -23.51
CA LYS A 656 18.02 24.33 -24.30
C LYS A 656 16.65 24.92 -24.02
N TRP A 657 15.66 24.08 -23.80
CA TRP A 657 14.26 24.44 -23.52
C TRP A 657 14.01 24.87 -22.06
N CYS A 658 14.94 24.69 -21.14
CA CYS A 658 14.77 25.09 -19.76
C CYS A 658 15.09 26.57 -19.57
N ASP A 659 14.14 27.31 -18.98
CA ASP A 659 14.44 28.63 -18.42
C ASP A 659 15.09 28.45 -17.04
N SER A 660 16.40 28.49 -17.01
CA SER A 660 17.19 28.27 -15.79
C SER A 660 16.93 29.26 -14.66
N THR A 661 16.26 30.39 -14.96
CA THR A 661 15.90 31.44 -14.00
C THR A 661 14.50 31.23 -13.40
N ARG A 662 13.68 30.36 -14.04
CA ARG A 662 12.31 30.04 -13.63
C ARG A 662 12.15 28.55 -13.35
N VAL A 663 12.78 28.09 -12.24
CA VAL A 663 12.62 26.72 -11.76
C VAL A 663 11.95 26.76 -10.39
N GLY A 664 10.81 26.10 -10.28
CA GLY A 664 10.05 25.91 -9.04
C GLY A 664 10.12 24.48 -8.54
N ILE A 665 9.69 24.24 -7.30
CA ILE A 665 9.68 22.92 -6.69
C ILE A 665 8.42 22.71 -5.85
N HIS A 666 7.86 21.53 -5.89
CA HIS A 666 6.69 21.14 -5.10
C HIS A 666 6.83 19.72 -4.59
N GLY A 667 6.46 19.50 -3.32
CA GLY A 667 6.35 18.18 -2.74
C GLY A 667 5.50 18.17 -1.47
N TRP A 668 5.06 16.98 -1.08
CA TRP A 668 4.21 16.75 0.09
C TRP A 668 4.87 15.79 1.06
N SER A 669 4.67 15.94 2.38
CA SER A 669 5.23 15.07 3.41
C SER A 669 6.78 15.10 3.39
N PHE A 670 7.45 13.98 3.17
CA PHE A 670 8.88 13.96 2.89
C PHE A 670 9.26 14.88 1.71
N GLY A 671 8.39 14.95 0.68
CA GLY A 671 8.57 15.89 -0.43
C GLY A 671 8.45 17.36 0.01
N GLY A 672 7.65 17.66 1.04
CA GLY A 672 7.60 18.94 1.71
C GLY A 672 8.90 19.27 2.44
N PHE A 673 9.47 18.29 3.15
CA PHE A 673 10.82 18.37 3.74
C PHE A 673 11.87 18.61 2.66
N MET A 674 11.87 17.86 1.56
CA MET A 674 12.80 18.05 0.45
C MET A 674 12.65 19.43 -0.21
N THR A 675 11.41 19.88 -0.44
CA THR A 675 11.13 21.23 -0.96
C THR A 675 11.71 22.30 -0.05
N THR A 676 11.43 22.23 1.25
CA THR A 676 11.93 23.18 2.24
C THR A 676 13.47 23.12 2.34
N SER A 677 14.04 21.89 2.36
CA SER A 677 15.49 21.68 2.37
C SER A 677 16.17 22.33 1.17
N LEU A 678 15.67 22.06 -0.04
CA LEU A 678 16.26 22.59 -1.27
C LEU A 678 16.12 24.12 -1.37
N MET A 679 15.00 24.69 -0.92
CA MET A 679 14.80 26.15 -0.89
C MET A 679 15.70 26.86 0.11
N THR A 680 16.00 26.24 1.26
CA THR A 680 16.71 26.89 2.36
C THR A 680 18.20 26.52 2.42
N ARG A 681 18.56 25.25 2.15
CA ARG A 681 19.97 24.78 2.20
C ARG A 681 20.72 25.03 0.90
N THR A 682 20.01 25.33 -0.22
CA THR A 682 20.61 25.72 -1.51
C THR A 682 19.97 27.02 -2.04
N PRO A 683 20.14 28.12 -1.31
CA PRO A 683 19.42 29.38 -1.60
C PRO A 683 19.67 29.86 -3.04
N GLY A 684 18.60 30.30 -3.69
CA GLY A 684 18.65 30.81 -5.08
C GLY A 684 18.66 29.74 -6.17
N LYS A 685 18.71 28.44 -5.86
CA LYS A 685 18.62 27.35 -6.85
C LYS A 685 17.21 27.23 -7.43
N TYR A 686 16.21 27.42 -6.61
CA TYR A 686 14.79 27.44 -6.98
C TYR A 686 14.19 28.81 -6.68
N LYS A 687 13.31 29.27 -7.58
CA LYS A 687 12.68 30.60 -7.46
C LYS A 687 11.42 30.56 -6.59
N VAL A 688 10.63 29.47 -6.72
CA VAL A 688 9.36 29.28 -6.03
C VAL A 688 9.28 27.86 -5.49
N GLY A 689 8.81 27.68 -4.25
CA GLY A 689 8.53 26.41 -3.62
C GLY A 689 7.12 26.32 -3.08
N VAL A 690 6.54 25.10 -3.12
CA VAL A 690 5.30 24.78 -2.40
C VAL A 690 5.52 23.50 -1.60
N ALA A 691 5.60 23.62 -0.27
CA ALA A 691 5.85 22.52 0.66
C ALA A 691 4.56 22.16 1.40
N GLY A 692 4.03 20.96 1.19
CA GLY A 692 2.84 20.48 1.89
C GLY A 692 3.19 19.51 3.00
N GLY A 693 2.60 19.66 4.20
CA GLY A 693 2.77 18.79 5.36
C GLY A 693 4.25 18.44 5.66
N PRO A 694 5.18 19.43 5.67
CA PRO A 694 6.61 19.12 5.67
C PRO A 694 7.09 18.66 7.04
N VAL A 695 7.91 17.62 7.10
CA VAL A 695 8.80 17.40 8.24
C VAL A 695 9.82 18.54 8.23
N ILE A 696 10.10 19.12 9.40
CA ILE A 696 11.06 20.23 9.56
C ILE A 696 12.22 19.83 10.46
N ASP A 697 11.94 19.05 11.48
CA ASP A 697 12.92 18.53 12.43
C ASP A 697 12.58 17.07 12.73
N TRP A 698 13.48 16.16 12.41
CA TRP A 698 13.28 14.73 12.58
C TRP A 698 13.12 14.32 14.05
N SER A 699 13.58 15.11 15.01
CA SER A 699 13.36 14.84 16.44
C SER A 699 11.90 14.98 16.88
N TYR A 700 11.04 15.64 16.08
CA TYR A 700 9.60 15.75 16.31
C TYR A 700 8.79 14.72 15.51
N TYR A 701 9.45 13.84 14.75
CA TYR A 701 8.75 12.81 14.00
C TYR A 701 8.77 11.48 14.77
N GLU A 702 7.89 10.54 14.38
CA GLU A 702 7.65 9.32 15.14
C GLU A 702 8.85 8.36 15.14
N ILE A 703 8.99 7.58 16.20
CA ILE A 703 10.12 6.71 16.49
C ILE A 703 10.40 5.69 15.38
N MET A 704 9.39 4.92 14.96
CA MET A 704 9.58 3.73 14.12
C MET A 704 10.23 4.08 12.79
N TYR A 705 9.73 5.13 12.14
CA TYR A 705 10.29 5.64 10.89
C TYR A 705 11.61 6.38 11.13
N THR A 706 11.60 7.32 12.08
CA THR A 706 12.76 8.20 12.25
C THR A 706 13.98 7.44 12.74
N GLU A 707 13.86 6.60 13.75
CA GLU A 707 15.00 5.85 14.28
C GLU A 707 15.50 4.76 13.34
N ARG A 708 14.66 4.26 12.40
CA ARG A 708 15.14 3.38 11.33
C ARG A 708 16.14 4.07 10.42
N TYR A 709 15.84 5.30 10.01
CA TYR A 709 16.64 6.00 9.00
C TYR A 709 17.66 6.98 9.60
N MET A 710 17.51 7.37 10.86
CA MET A 710 18.36 8.37 11.50
C MET A 710 19.06 7.86 12.77
N ASP A 711 18.77 6.64 13.24
CA ASP A 711 19.06 6.18 14.61
C ASP A 711 18.45 7.12 15.65
N ARG A 712 18.75 6.94 16.92
CA ARG A 712 18.26 7.83 17.99
C ARG A 712 18.97 9.19 17.95
N PRO A 713 18.34 10.27 18.41
CA PRO A 713 18.94 11.59 18.43
C PRO A 713 20.27 11.67 19.21
N ASP A 714 20.41 10.90 20.31
CA ASP A 714 21.63 10.81 21.09
C ASP A 714 22.74 9.99 20.42
N GLU A 715 22.41 9.07 19.52
CA GLU A 715 23.36 8.25 18.75
C GLU A 715 23.82 8.92 17.45
N ASN A 716 23.03 9.86 16.93
CA ASN A 716 23.31 10.57 15.67
C ASN A 716 23.05 12.09 15.76
N PRO A 717 23.58 12.82 16.77
CA PRO A 717 23.27 14.23 16.96
C PRO A 717 23.67 15.11 15.76
N GLU A 718 24.73 14.78 15.07
CA GLU A 718 25.18 15.56 13.90
C GLU A 718 24.26 15.38 12.69
N GLY A 719 23.72 14.16 12.46
CA GLY A 719 22.76 13.91 11.40
C GLY A 719 21.44 14.66 11.63
N TYR A 720 20.92 14.63 12.86
CA TYR A 720 19.74 15.42 13.23
C TYR A 720 19.99 16.92 13.07
N LYS A 721 21.10 17.44 13.58
CA LYS A 721 21.46 18.86 13.49
C LYS A 721 21.60 19.32 12.03
N ALA A 722 22.27 18.55 11.19
CA ALA A 722 22.50 18.89 9.78
C ALA A 722 21.19 18.95 8.97
N ASN A 723 20.18 18.18 9.37
CA ASN A 723 18.90 18.05 8.67
C ASN A 723 17.74 18.72 9.42
N ASN A 724 18.01 19.45 10.51
CA ASN A 724 17.04 20.30 11.18
C ASN A 724 16.86 21.61 10.41
N LEU A 725 15.71 21.74 9.74
CA LEU A 725 15.44 22.89 8.86
C LEU A 725 15.18 24.19 9.64
N LEU A 726 14.91 24.12 10.94
CA LEU A 726 14.77 25.32 11.77
C LEU A 726 16.03 26.20 11.77
N GLY A 727 17.21 25.58 11.62
CA GLY A 727 18.48 26.28 11.51
C GLY A 727 18.75 26.97 10.18
N TYR A 728 17.84 26.84 9.21
CA TYR A 728 18.01 27.40 7.85
C TYR A 728 16.89 28.35 7.43
N ALA A 729 15.96 28.68 8.32
CA ALA A 729 14.82 29.53 8.02
C ALA A 729 15.23 30.94 7.56
N ASP A 730 16.33 31.46 8.08
CA ASP A 730 16.95 32.73 7.71
C ASP A 730 17.56 32.74 6.29
N LYS A 731 17.86 31.56 5.74
CA LYS A 731 18.52 31.37 4.44
C LYS A 731 17.54 31.20 3.29
N LEU A 732 16.25 31.19 3.55
CA LEU A 732 15.24 31.08 2.50
C LEU A 732 15.37 32.23 1.50
N GLN A 733 15.62 31.89 0.23
CA GLN A 733 15.61 32.78 -0.91
C GLN A 733 14.60 32.29 -1.94
N GLY A 734 13.80 33.20 -2.48
CA GLY A 734 12.65 32.87 -3.31
C GLY A 734 11.39 32.64 -2.47
N ARG A 735 10.25 32.58 -3.16
CA ARG A 735 8.94 32.47 -2.50
C ARG A 735 8.65 31.04 -2.09
N LEU A 736 8.29 30.80 -0.84
CA LEU A 736 7.88 29.49 -0.32
C LEU A 736 6.47 29.56 0.25
N LEU A 737 5.55 28.79 -0.31
CA LEU A 737 4.26 28.51 0.31
C LEU A 737 4.34 27.20 1.10
N MET A 738 4.13 27.27 2.41
CA MET A 738 4.01 26.11 3.27
C MET A 738 2.53 25.84 3.55
N ILE A 739 2.10 24.57 3.40
CA ILE A 739 0.71 24.16 3.57
C ILE A 739 0.66 23.02 4.59
N HIS A 740 -0.34 23.02 5.52
CA HIS A 740 -0.49 21.94 6.50
C HIS A 740 -1.95 21.66 6.82
N GLY A 741 -2.30 20.39 7.11
CA GLY A 741 -3.57 20.04 7.73
C GLY A 741 -3.54 20.31 9.23
N ALA A 742 -4.59 20.93 9.77
CA ALA A 742 -4.60 21.27 11.21
C ALA A 742 -4.69 20.04 12.12
N ASP A 743 -5.26 18.94 11.62
CA ASP A 743 -5.46 17.69 12.36
C ASP A 743 -4.46 16.60 11.91
N ASP A 744 -3.28 17.00 11.42
CA ASP A 744 -2.25 16.09 10.93
C ASP A 744 -1.69 15.24 12.09
N ASP A 745 -1.99 13.94 12.04
CA ASP A 745 -1.60 12.92 13.01
C ASP A 745 -0.37 12.10 12.56
N VAL A 746 0.21 12.44 11.40
CA VAL A 746 1.41 11.81 10.82
C VAL A 746 2.60 12.76 10.93
N VAL A 747 2.58 13.88 10.25
CA VAL A 747 3.55 14.96 10.41
C VAL A 747 2.87 16.05 11.24
N VAL A 748 3.09 16.03 12.54
CA VAL A 748 2.36 16.92 13.45
C VAL A 748 2.53 18.39 13.09
N TRP A 749 1.44 19.14 13.19
CA TRP A 749 1.37 20.54 12.76
C TRP A 749 2.48 21.43 13.36
N GLN A 750 3.02 21.07 14.50
CA GLN A 750 4.13 21.74 15.19
C GLN A 750 5.35 21.98 14.27
N HIS A 751 5.64 21.07 13.34
CA HIS A 751 6.74 21.24 12.38
C HIS A 751 6.65 22.57 11.62
N SER A 752 5.51 22.80 10.98
CA SER A 752 5.30 24.05 10.22
C SER A 752 5.26 25.28 11.10
N LEU A 753 4.61 25.22 12.26
CA LEU A 753 4.49 26.36 13.17
C LEU A 753 5.87 26.80 13.69
N LEU A 754 6.74 25.85 14.03
CA LEU A 754 8.11 26.16 14.47
C LEU A 754 8.94 26.79 13.34
N PHE A 755 8.76 26.32 12.10
CA PHE A 755 9.46 26.93 10.97
C PHE A 755 8.98 28.35 10.70
N VAL A 756 7.65 28.59 10.76
CA VAL A 756 7.05 29.94 10.61
C VAL A 756 7.59 30.86 11.71
N ASP A 757 7.62 30.42 12.97
CA ASP A 757 8.20 31.20 14.08
C ASP A 757 9.66 31.60 13.82
N LYS A 758 10.49 30.65 13.34
CA LYS A 758 11.89 30.94 12.98
C LYS A 758 12.02 31.92 11.83
N ALA A 759 11.21 31.78 10.79
CA ALA A 759 11.20 32.69 9.64
C ALA A 759 10.78 34.12 10.06
N VAL A 760 9.76 34.26 10.91
CA VAL A 760 9.30 35.55 11.47
C VAL A 760 10.41 36.21 12.30
N LYS A 761 11.05 35.45 13.19
CA LYS A 761 12.18 35.95 14.00
C LYS A 761 13.39 36.35 13.15
N ALA A 762 13.62 35.65 12.04
CA ALA A 762 14.63 36.00 11.06
C ALA A 762 14.21 37.16 10.14
N LYS A 763 12.99 37.71 10.28
CA LYS A 763 12.41 38.76 9.42
C LYS A 763 12.37 38.36 7.94
N ASN A 764 12.25 37.05 7.66
CA ASN A 764 12.18 36.53 6.30
C ASN A 764 10.73 36.55 5.78
N ALA A 765 10.42 37.53 4.95
CA ALA A 765 9.11 37.73 4.38
C ALA A 765 8.83 36.93 3.09
N GLN A 766 9.70 35.97 2.75
CA GLN A 766 9.54 35.12 1.57
C GLN A 766 8.66 33.90 1.81
N LEU A 767 8.29 33.66 3.09
CA LEU A 767 7.43 32.55 3.50
C LEU A 767 5.96 32.99 3.55
N ASP A 768 5.13 32.28 2.79
CA ASP A 768 3.67 32.29 2.89
C ASP A 768 3.20 31.01 3.56
N TYR A 769 2.10 31.07 4.31
CA TYR A 769 1.58 29.94 5.06
C TYR A 769 0.08 29.74 4.88
N PHE A 770 -0.36 28.49 4.71
CA PHE A 770 -1.78 28.18 4.59
C PHE A 770 -2.14 26.90 5.34
N VAL A 771 -3.25 26.92 6.09
CA VAL A 771 -3.74 25.79 6.89
C VAL A 771 -5.04 25.26 6.31
N TYR A 772 -5.18 23.93 6.29
CA TYR A 772 -6.44 23.26 5.99
C TYR A 772 -7.07 22.74 7.30
N PRO A 773 -8.05 23.46 7.88
CA PRO A 773 -8.74 23.04 9.09
C PRO A 773 -9.54 21.74 8.85
N GLY A 774 -9.54 20.83 9.82
CA GLY A 774 -10.27 19.56 9.74
C GLY A 774 -9.66 18.51 8.81
N HIS A 775 -8.50 18.80 8.20
CA HIS A 775 -7.76 17.83 7.42
C HIS A 775 -6.58 17.26 8.20
N LYS A 776 -6.41 15.96 8.09
CA LYS A 776 -5.24 15.21 8.54
C LYS A 776 -4.06 15.43 7.60
N HIS A 777 -3.12 14.49 7.54
CA HIS A 777 -1.91 14.57 6.71
C HIS A 777 -2.19 14.85 5.22
N ASN A 778 -3.30 14.40 4.70
CA ASN A 778 -3.70 14.64 3.32
C ASN A 778 -4.98 15.46 3.25
N VAL A 779 -5.02 16.45 2.34
CA VAL A 779 -6.25 17.12 1.96
C VAL A 779 -7.01 16.22 0.98
N VAL A 780 -8.17 15.75 1.39
CA VAL A 780 -8.98 14.78 0.65
C VAL A 780 -10.35 15.33 0.27
N GLY A 781 -11.09 14.57 -0.54
CA GLY A 781 -12.43 14.96 -0.98
C GLY A 781 -12.43 16.20 -1.90
N PRO A 782 -13.52 16.99 -1.89
CA PRO A 782 -13.68 18.18 -2.75
C PRO A 782 -12.60 19.24 -2.53
N ASP A 783 -12.09 19.36 -1.30
CA ASP A 783 -11.10 20.38 -0.92
C ASP A 783 -9.74 20.14 -1.60
N ARG A 784 -9.52 18.94 -2.15
CA ARG A 784 -8.35 18.65 -2.97
C ARG A 784 -8.29 19.53 -4.23
N VAL A 785 -9.42 19.87 -4.80
CA VAL A 785 -9.51 20.80 -5.94
C VAL A 785 -9.03 22.19 -5.52
N HIS A 786 -9.47 22.69 -4.35
CA HIS A 786 -9.00 23.95 -3.80
C HIS A 786 -7.48 23.94 -3.55
N LEU A 787 -6.95 22.85 -2.98
CA LEU A 787 -5.52 22.69 -2.75
C LEU A 787 -4.72 22.85 -4.04
N TYR A 788 -5.08 22.14 -5.08
CA TYR A 788 -4.33 22.17 -6.33
C TYR A 788 -4.53 23.48 -7.12
N LYS A 789 -5.69 24.15 -7.00
CA LYS A 789 -5.87 25.53 -7.49
C LYS A 789 -4.90 26.47 -6.79
N LYS A 790 -4.76 26.39 -5.46
CA LYS A 790 -3.84 27.21 -4.67
C LYS A 790 -2.38 26.96 -5.01
N ILE A 791 -1.96 25.70 -5.15
CA ILE A 791 -0.61 25.32 -5.57
C ILE A 791 -0.29 25.87 -6.96
N SER A 792 -1.19 25.66 -7.92
CA SER A 792 -1.00 26.11 -9.30
C SER A 792 -0.92 27.64 -9.39
N GLN A 793 -1.85 28.34 -8.71
CA GLN A 793 -1.88 29.79 -8.71
C GLN A 793 -0.60 30.39 -8.12
N TYR A 794 -0.04 29.76 -7.08
CA TYR A 794 1.22 30.24 -6.50
C TYR A 794 2.39 30.16 -7.49
N PHE A 795 2.45 29.12 -8.33
CA PHE A 795 3.43 29.06 -9.40
C PHE A 795 3.14 30.09 -10.51
N PHE A 796 1.87 30.30 -10.87
CA PHE A 796 1.50 31.28 -11.89
C PHE A 796 1.84 32.72 -11.47
N ASP A 797 1.71 33.02 -10.19
CA ASP A 797 1.96 34.36 -9.65
C ASP A 797 3.46 34.67 -9.51
N PHE A 798 4.29 33.67 -9.18
CA PHE A 798 5.66 33.93 -8.73
C PHE A 798 6.76 33.23 -9.58
N LEU A 799 6.45 32.24 -10.38
CA LEU A 799 7.42 31.53 -11.21
C LEU A 799 7.42 32.01 -12.65
#